data_91ce4de7f9be7b2ad3ac93172261b67a
#
_entry.id   91ce4de7f9be7b2ad3ac93172261b67a
#
_cell.length_a   1.000
_cell.length_b   1.000
_cell.length_c   1.000
_cell.angle_alpha   90.00
_cell.angle_beta   90.00
_cell.angle_gamma   90.00
#
_symmetry.space_group_name_H-M   'P 1'
#
loop_
_entity.id
_entity.type
_entity.pdbx_description
1 polymer ?
#
loop_
_entity_poly.entity_id
_entity_poly.type
_entity_poly.pdbx_seq_one_letter_code
_entity_poly.pdbx_strand_id
1 'polypeptide(L)'
;MKRSNRQALLMSVASLALVAGAAHAQEATVEEDAEARMKEVVVTGVIGAAGANKIDSSISVSSLDFEGVVEAGPTNLAEIYRNLPGIRSESSSGGGNSNVAVRGLPLSTGGAKFLQTQEDGLPILLFGDFDFAPTDGYYKADSTLQRVESVRGGTASTLTTNGPGGIINLISKTGKEEGGSVSLTTGLSYDDFRIDGEYGGDLADDMYFHIGGHFQQGGDYRDSGFDTISGGQIRGSLTKEFENGFVRVTGKWMDKKDAAYFPQALAINGDKVGDGVPGFDANSDSLQSPYTRFGRDVDGENTVNNYDLADGIRSKVKSIGAEFDFDLGNGISFNNKARYQDISGNFNGLFTHNVDGFENRFGTTSGATIFNGPEAGVEISDSSLTSLTGNNLVSEIAYFNVDLDDMSNFANELRLSKSIDLEGSRLDVTVGHFFMNQNFKQDWHWNALLSTTTNNAALIQVPGVTQDGVLGYNRAFGWNGNNRNYDLGYQANSPFIGASWTNDVLTLDASVRYDQMEQTGNRYEAVGGAFDVNGDGLIGPAEADVSLSTTTVGATANFEVDNTAWSVGANYLLQDNFSIFGRASSGASFNGERQLGNAQTPGGGLIPGGDNTYVDVADQYEVGLKWEDAPVGAGNLDLYLTGFYTETEESNTQLTGGGTPTVIANEYESKGIEAEVYYDIGDFDLFATATYTDAQVSASTSAPATVGNTPQRQADFIWTVSPRYNWNDKAKFGATWVGTTDSPANFSNSLTQEGYSVVHLFATYSLTDDLDVSINANNVFDQSGITESANDGRVFDTNGDGLIDTTIGRSILGRTVSATLRYRF
;
A
#
# COMPACT_ATOMS: atom_id res chain seq x y z
N MET A 1 -14.19 -29.48 -16.46
CA MET A 1 -14.29 -28.82 -17.78
C MET A 1 -13.44 -27.53 -17.92
N LYS A 2 -13.12 -26.79 -16.85
CA LYS A 2 -12.30 -25.55 -16.90
C LYS A 2 -10.79 -25.78 -17.21
N ARG A 3 -10.20 -26.92 -16.82
CA ARG A 3 -8.78 -27.22 -17.12
C ARG A 3 -8.45 -27.40 -18.61
N SER A 4 -9.40 -27.89 -19.43
CA SER A 4 -9.11 -28.19 -20.86
C SER A 4 -9.03 -26.92 -21.74
N ASN A 5 -9.74 -25.86 -21.36
CA ASN A 5 -9.71 -24.59 -22.12
C ASN A 5 -8.45 -23.76 -21.85
N ARG A 6 -7.85 -23.87 -20.65
CA ARG A 6 -6.58 -23.20 -20.31
C ARG A 6 -5.39 -23.81 -21.08
N GLN A 7 -5.37 -25.12 -21.27
CA GLN A 7 -4.33 -25.79 -22.06
C GLN A 7 -4.40 -25.42 -23.56
N ALA A 8 -5.60 -25.20 -24.10
CA ALA A 8 -5.78 -24.76 -25.47
C ALA A 8 -5.35 -23.30 -25.69
N LEU A 9 -5.54 -22.43 -24.68
CA LEU A 9 -5.08 -21.04 -24.71
C LEU A 9 -3.54 -20.95 -24.63
N LEU A 10 -2.90 -21.77 -23.80
CA LEU A 10 -1.45 -21.86 -23.70
C LEU A 10 -0.78 -22.32 -25.01
N MET A 11 -1.40 -23.23 -25.75
CA MET A 11 -0.90 -23.67 -27.05
C MET A 11 -1.11 -22.61 -28.17
N SER A 12 -2.15 -21.80 -28.09
CA SER A 12 -2.41 -20.74 -29.09
C SER A 12 -1.52 -19.51 -28.88
N VAL A 13 -1.14 -19.17 -27.65
CA VAL A 13 -0.24 -18.05 -27.33
C VAL A 13 1.21 -18.42 -27.66
N ALA A 14 1.64 -19.66 -27.38
CA ALA A 14 2.97 -20.15 -27.80
C ALA A 14 3.14 -20.13 -29.33
N SER A 15 2.06 -20.21 -30.10
CA SER A 15 2.09 -20.15 -31.56
C SER A 15 2.18 -18.73 -32.12
N LEU A 16 1.74 -17.69 -31.36
CA LEU A 16 1.88 -16.29 -31.73
C LEU A 16 3.30 -15.74 -31.45
N ALA A 17 3.95 -16.23 -30.39
CA ALA A 17 5.32 -15.84 -30.04
C ALA A 17 6.37 -16.34 -31.06
N LEU A 18 6.06 -17.36 -31.85
CA LEU A 18 6.95 -17.92 -32.87
C LEU A 18 6.92 -17.18 -34.23
N VAL A 19 6.04 -16.17 -34.40
CA VAL A 19 5.89 -15.43 -35.68
C VAL A 19 6.56 -14.05 -35.66
N ALA A 20 6.99 -13.54 -34.48
CA ALA A 20 7.75 -12.29 -34.38
C ALA A 20 9.27 -12.59 -34.54
N GLY A 21 9.70 -12.74 -35.76
CA GLY A 21 11.09 -13.06 -36.07
C GLY A 21 11.95 -11.85 -36.40
N ALA A 22 13.14 -11.84 -35.82
CA ALA A 22 14.36 -11.17 -36.27
C ALA A 22 14.39 -9.63 -36.32
N ALA A 23 14.67 -9.02 -35.19
CA ALA A 23 15.43 -7.79 -35.13
C ALA A 23 16.70 -8.05 -34.30
N HIS A 24 17.83 -7.55 -34.71
CA HIS A 24 19.12 -7.80 -34.05
C HIS A 24 19.23 -6.98 -32.76
N ALA A 25 19.44 -7.67 -31.64
CA ALA A 25 19.84 -7.04 -30.40
C ALA A 25 21.36 -6.83 -30.37
N GLN A 26 21.79 -5.71 -29.84
CA GLN A 26 23.19 -5.36 -29.60
C GLN A 26 23.52 -5.76 -28.15
N GLU A 27 24.59 -6.52 -27.96
CA GLU A 27 25.09 -6.97 -26.66
C GLU A 27 25.43 -5.77 -25.76
N ALA A 28 24.75 -5.66 -24.62
CA ALA A 28 25.20 -4.85 -23.49
C ALA A 28 26.04 -5.75 -22.56
N THR A 29 27.20 -5.28 -22.18
CA THR A 29 28.14 -6.02 -21.32
C THR A 29 27.94 -5.67 -19.85
N VAL A 30 28.26 -6.59 -18.95
CA VAL A 30 28.14 -6.47 -17.48
C VAL A 30 28.89 -5.25 -16.89
N GLU A 31 29.87 -4.69 -17.61
CA GLU A 31 30.55 -3.44 -17.24
C GLU A 31 29.65 -2.19 -17.40
N GLU A 32 28.66 -2.19 -18.30
CA GLU A 32 27.73 -1.07 -18.48
C GLU A 32 26.74 -0.94 -17.31
N ASP A 33 26.34 -2.04 -16.68
CA ASP A 33 25.41 -2.03 -15.54
C ASP A 33 26.03 -1.41 -14.28
N ALA A 34 27.33 -1.62 -14.03
CA ALA A 34 28.04 -0.99 -12.91
C ALA A 34 28.27 0.51 -13.14
N GLU A 35 28.62 0.92 -14.37
CA GLU A 35 28.77 2.34 -14.75
C GLU A 35 27.42 3.07 -14.77
N ALA A 36 26.32 2.39 -15.13
CA ALA A 36 24.98 2.96 -15.13
C ALA A 36 24.48 3.24 -13.70
N ARG A 37 24.82 2.37 -12.73
CA ARG A 37 24.50 2.59 -11.30
C ARG A 37 25.24 3.79 -10.70
N MET A 38 26.47 4.06 -11.13
CA MET A 38 27.32 5.17 -10.63
C MET A 38 26.81 6.57 -11.06
N LYS A 39 25.90 6.66 -12.03
CA LYS A 39 25.37 7.92 -12.54
C LYS A 39 23.86 8.01 -12.42
N GLU A 40 23.27 7.34 -11.44
CA GLU A 40 21.82 7.38 -11.26
C GLU A 40 21.36 8.79 -10.92
N VAL A 41 20.73 9.41 -11.90
CA VAL A 41 20.11 10.73 -11.76
C VAL A 41 18.75 10.54 -11.11
N VAL A 42 18.65 10.97 -9.86
CA VAL A 42 17.39 11.02 -9.11
C VAL A 42 16.59 12.23 -9.54
N VAL A 43 15.32 12.05 -9.83
CA VAL A 43 14.40 13.14 -10.22
C VAL A 43 13.38 13.47 -9.14
N THR A 44 13.14 12.54 -8.21
CA THR A 44 12.18 12.71 -7.11
C THR A 44 12.82 13.51 -5.97
N GLY A 45 12.11 14.51 -5.47
CA GLY A 45 12.54 15.28 -4.29
C GLY A 45 13.72 16.23 -4.53
N VAL A 46 14.03 16.60 -5.76
CA VAL A 46 15.17 17.44 -6.13
C VAL A 46 14.71 18.84 -6.55
N ILE A 47 15.49 19.86 -6.14
CA ILE A 47 15.34 21.25 -6.60
C ILE A 47 16.18 21.43 -7.87
N GLY A 48 15.61 22.06 -8.90
CA GLY A 48 16.25 22.24 -10.19
C GLY A 48 15.64 21.33 -11.28
N ALA A 49 15.99 21.59 -12.55
CA ALA A 49 15.37 20.92 -13.69
C ALA A 49 16.05 19.60 -14.08
N ALA A 50 17.35 19.45 -13.76
CA ALA A 50 18.18 18.37 -14.32
C ALA A 50 18.24 17.09 -13.46
N GLY A 51 17.55 17.06 -12.32
CA GLY A 51 17.78 16.02 -11.31
C GLY A 51 19.12 16.23 -10.59
N ALA A 52 19.52 15.29 -9.75
CA ALA A 52 20.81 15.30 -9.06
C ALA A 52 21.38 13.89 -8.98
N ASN A 53 22.72 13.76 -9.05
CA ASN A 53 23.34 12.49 -8.70
C ASN A 53 23.11 12.21 -7.20
N LYS A 54 22.95 10.94 -6.86
CA LYS A 54 22.69 10.52 -5.48
C LYS A 54 23.79 11.01 -4.53
N ILE A 55 25.04 10.91 -4.94
CA ILE A 55 26.21 11.34 -4.12
C ILE A 55 26.23 12.85 -3.83
N ASP A 56 25.76 13.68 -4.75
CA ASP A 56 25.78 15.15 -4.65
C ASP A 56 24.57 15.72 -3.91
N SER A 57 23.56 14.87 -3.65
CA SER A 57 22.30 15.30 -3.05
C SER A 57 22.38 15.33 -1.51
N SER A 58 21.68 16.27 -0.90
CA SER A 58 21.53 16.40 0.56
C SER A 58 20.32 15.65 1.11
N ILE A 59 19.80 14.65 0.38
CA ILE A 59 18.60 13.89 0.73
C ILE A 59 18.90 12.39 0.87
N SER A 60 18.08 11.72 1.69
CA SER A 60 18.04 10.26 1.79
C SER A 60 17.15 9.70 0.68
N VAL A 61 17.74 9.20 -0.37
CA VAL A 61 17.05 8.69 -1.56
C VAL A 61 17.52 7.29 -1.93
N SER A 62 16.58 6.45 -2.37
CA SER A 62 16.85 5.10 -2.91
C SER A 62 16.10 4.92 -4.21
N SER A 63 16.66 4.07 -5.08
CA SER A 63 16.05 3.68 -6.34
C SER A 63 16.14 2.16 -6.50
N LEU A 64 15.08 1.56 -7.01
CA LEU A 64 14.99 0.15 -7.36
C LEU A 64 14.60 0.05 -8.82
N ASP A 65 15.43 -0.58 -9.63
CA ASP A 65 15.11 -0.84 -11.03
C ASP A 65 14.03 -1.93 -11.18
N PHE A 66 13.41 -1.99 -12.35
CA PHE A 66 12.36 -2.96 -12.63
C PHE A 66 12.86 -4.42 -12.55
N GLU A 67 14.09 -4.71 -12.99
CA GLU A 67 14.61 -6.08 -12.96
C GLU A 67 14.82 -6.55 -11.53
N GLY A 68 15.39 -5.72 -10.67
CA GLY A 68 15.50 -5.99 -9.24
C GLY A 68 14.15 -6.21 -8.55
N VAL A 69 13.12 -5.45 -8.97
CA VAL A 69 11.75 -5.64 -8.50
C VAL A 69 11.19 -7.01 -8.91
N VAL A 70 11.34 -7.39 -10.19
CA VAL A 70 10.81 -8.67 -10.71
C VAL A 70 11.51 -9.88 -10.11
N GLU A 71 12.82 -9.81 -9.94
CA GLU A 71 13.63 -10.89 -9.35
C GLU A 71 13.21 -11.21 -7.92
N ALA A 72 12.83 -10.19 -7.15
CA ALA A 72 12.30 -10.40 -5.80
C ALA A 72 10.96 -11.13 -5.76
N GLY A 73 10.28 -11.30 -6.91
CA GLY A 73 9.00 -11.99 -7.04
C GLY A 73 7.88 -11.43 -6.19
N PRO A 74 7.70 -10.09 -6.13
CA PRO A 74 6.73 -9.48 -5.25
C PRO A 74 5.30 -9.79 -5.72
N THR A 75 4.43 -10.03 -4.75
CA THR A 75 3.01 -10.30 -4.99
C THR A 75 2.15 -9.03 -4.97
N ASN A 76 2.63 -7.98 -4.31
CA ASN A 76 1.97 -6.68 -4.20
C ASN A 76 2.99 -5.53 -4.02
N LEU A 77 2.51 -4.28 -3.99
CA LEU A 77 3.39 -3.10 -3.84
C LEU A 77 4.10 -3.05 -2.49
N ALA A 78 3.48 -3.53 -1.41
CA ALA A 78 4.13 -3.55 -0.09
C ALA A 78 5.40 -4.41 -0.08
N GLU A 79 5.43 -5.49 -0.86
CA GLU A 79 6.61 -6.32 -1.02
C GLU A 79 7.71 -5.66 -1.84
N ILE A 80 7.37 -4.71 -2.71
CA ILE A 80 8.36 -3.85 -3.36
C ILE A 80 8.90 -2.84 -2.35
N TYR A 81 8.02 -2.19 -1.60
CA TYR A 81 8.38 -1.13 -0.66
C TYR A 81 9.26 -1.61 0.50
N ARG A 82 9.17 -2.87 0.94
CA ARG A 82 10.03 -3.42 1.99
C ARG A 82 11.52 -3.48 1.62
N ASN A 83 11.87 -3.31 0.33
CA ASN A 83 13.25 -3.21 -0.13
C ASN A 83 13.82 -1.80 0.01
N LEU A 84 13.00 -0.81 0.39
CA LEU A 84 13.42 0.57 0.62
C LEU A 84 13.79 0.76 2.10
N PRO A 85 14.99 1.25 2.44
CA PRO A 85 15.36 1.49 3.83
C PRO A 85 14.40 2.50 4.48
N GLY A 86 14.17 2.39 5.79
CA GLY A 86 13.27 3.26 6.54
C GLY A 86 11.79 3.03 6.30
N ILE A 87 11.41 2.22 5.32
CA ILE A 87 10.01 1.92 5.00
C ILE A 87 9.60 0.59 5.65
N ARG A 88 8.63 0.67 6.54
CA ARG A 88 7.90 -0.49 7.03
C ARG A 88 6.65 -0.68 6.18
N SER A 89 6.49 -1.84 5.56
CA SER A 89 5.31 -2.18 4.76
C SER A 89 4.77 -3.55 5.15
N GLU A 90 3.45 -3.66 5.31
CA GLU A 90 2.76 -4.88 5.70
C GLU A 90 2.03 -5.47 4.49
N SER A 91 2.53 -6.60 3.97
CA SER A 91 2.08 -7.22 2.72
C SER A 91 0.92 -8.22 2.88
N SER A 92 0.33 -8.31 4.06
CA SER A 92 -0.63 -9.37 4.43
C SER A 92 -2.07 -9.14 3.97
N SER A 93 -2.36 -8.01 3.32
CA SER A 93 -3.74 -7.60 2.97
C SER A 93 -4.23 -8.10 1.61
N GLY A 94 -3.39 -8.81 0.85
CA GLY A 94 -3.70 -9.22 -0.54
C GLY A 94 -3.19 -8.21 -1.55
N GLY A 95 -3.95 -7.95 -2.61
CA GLY A 95 -3.52 -7.09 -3.73
C GLY A 95 -3.67 -5.59 -3.50
N GLY A 96 -4.11 -5.16 -2.33
CA GLY A 96 -4.26 -3.75 -1.94
C GLY A 96 -4.52 -3.60 -0.44
N ASN A 97 -4.68 -2.36 0.04
CA ASN A 97 -4.91 -2.04 1.46
C ASN A 97 -3.72 -2.41 2.37
N SER A 98 -2.52 -2.25 1.87
CA SER A 98 -1.30 -2.44 2.64
C SER A 98 -1.07 -1.26 3.58
N ASN A 99 -0.55 -1.55 4.79
CA ASN A 99 -0.15 -0.52 5.73
C ASN A 99 1.31 -0.17 5.47
N VAL A 100 1.60 1.13 5.32
CA VAL A 100 2.96 1.61 5.04
C VAL A 100 3.30 2.77 5.98
N ALA A 101 4.46 2.69 6.64
CA ALA A 101 5.00 3.75 7.49
C ALA A 101 6.47 3.99 7.18
N VAL A 102 6.97 5.14 7.56
CA VAL A 102 8.35 5.56 7.36
C VAL A 102 8.96 6.05 8.68
N ARG A 103 10.18 5.58 8.99
CA ARG A 103 11.01 6.08 10.12
C ARG A 103 10.28 6.14 11.47
N GLY A 104 9.44 5.17 11.78
CA GLY A 104 8.71 5.12 13.04
C GLY A 104 7.57 6.14 13.18
N LEU A 105 7.23 6.88 12.14
CA LEU A 105 5.99 7.64 12.09
C LEU A 105 4.78 6.70 12.26
N PRO A 106 3.69 7.15 12.88
CA PRO A 106 2.56 6.31 13.19
C PRO A 106 2.01 5.56 11.97
N LEU A 107 1.76 4.28 12.17
CA LEU A 107 1.17 3.41 11.16
C LEU A 107 -0.35 3.53 11.21
N SER A 108 -0.97 3.95 10.12
CA SER A 108 -2.43 3.92 10.01
C SER A 108 -2.94 2.50 9.75
N THR A 109 -4.22 2.30 9.99
CA THR A 109 -4.90 1.05 9.62
C THR A 109 -5.46 1.20 8.22
N GLY A 110 -4.81 0.56 7.25
CA GLY A 110 -5.10 0.66 5.82
C GLY A 110 -4.45 1.91 5.20
N GLY A 111 -3.37 1.75 4.41
CA GLY A 111 -2.73 2.82 3.68
C GLY A 111 -1.53 3.48 4.36
N ALA A 112 -1.17 4.67 3.89
CA ALA A 112 0.02 5.41 4.27
C ALA A 112 -0.33 6.87 4.61
N LYS A 113 -0.29 7.23 5.89
CA LYS A 113 -0.71 8.57 6.34
C LYS A 113 0.32 9.67 6.09
N PHE A 114 1.62 9.37 6.31
CA PHE A 114 2.71 10.33 6.23
C PHE A 114 3.60 10.16 5.00
N LEU A 115 3.25 9.23 4.13
CA LEU A 115 4.01 8.89 2.93
C LEU A 115 3.11 9.01 1.72
N GLN A 116 3.59 9.67 0.65
CA GLN A 116 2.83 9.83 -0.59
C GLN A 116 3.31 8.88 -1.66
N THR A 117 2.38 8.13 -2.26
CA THR A 117 2.64 7.33 -3.46
C THR A 117 2.31 8.13 -4.71
N GLN A 118 3.29 8.25 -5.60
CA GLN A 118 3.19 8.96 -6.86
C GLN A 118 3.32 8.02 -8.07
N GLU A 119 2.70 8.39 -9.15
CA GLU A 119 2.88 7.85 -10.49
C GLU A 119 3.40 8.97 -11.38
N ASP A 120 4.64 8.80 -11.89
CA ASP A 120 5.34 9.77 -12.74
C ASP A 120 5.44 11.18 -12.14
N GLY A 121 5.55 11.26 -10.80
CA GLY A 121 5.73 12.50 -10.03
C GLY A 121 4.45 13.21 -9.64
N LEU A 122 3.27 12.65 -9.90
CA LEU A 122 1.99 13.17 -9.41
C LEU A 122 1.33 12.17 -8.44
N PRO A 123 0.72 12.62 -7.33
CA PRO A 123 0.05 11.72 -6.40
C PRO A 123 -1.07 10.93 -7.08
N ILE A 124 -1.20 9.65 -6.76
CA ILE A 124 -2.31 8.82 -7.24
C ILE A 124 -3.61 9.31 -6.62
N LEU A 125 -3.63 9.45 -5.29
CA LEU A 125 -4.67 10.10 -4.49
C LEU A 125 -4.01 10.95 -3.42
N LEU A 126 -4.66 12.00 -2.95
CA LEU A 126 -4.29 12.75 -1.75
C LEU A 126 -5.12 12.32 -0.53
N PHE A 127 -6.36 11.91 -0.74
CA PHE A 127 -7.34 11.59 0.29
C PHE A 127 -8.02 10.26 0.02
N GLY A 128 -8.42 9.57 1.08
CA GLY A 128 -9.14 8.31 1.04
C GLY A 128 -8.27 7.07 1.23
N ASP A 129 -6.95 7.21 1.25
CA ASP A 129 -6.03 6.08 1.33
C ASP A 129 -6.28 5.18 2.56
N PHE A 130 -6.60 5.75 3.70
CA PHE A 130 -6.98 5.02 4.92
C PHE A 130 -8.49 4.98 5.21
N ASP A 131 -9.31 5.32 4.22
CA ASP A 131 -10.78 5.20 4.22
C ASP A 131 -11.27 4.39 3.01
N PHE A 132 -10.78 3.15 2.89
CA PHE A 132 -11.16 2.14 1.90
C PHE A 132 -10.84 2.46 0.43
N ALA A 133 -10.09 3.53 0.15
CA ALA A 133 -9.57 3.84 -1.18
C ALA A 133 -8.02 3.76 -1.19
N PRO A 134 -7.42 2.59 -0.86
CA PRO A 134 -5.98 2.48 -0.69
C PRO A 134 -5.26 2.74 -2.01
N THR A 135 -4.23 3.57 -1.96
CA THR A 135 -3.46 4.01 -3.13
C THR A 135 -2.84 2.85 -3.90
N ASP A 136 -2.41 1.80 -3.20
CA ASP A 136 -1.87 0.56 -3.78
C ASP A 136 -2.94 -0.29 -4.53
N GLY A 137 -4.22 0.04 -4.35
CA GLY A 137 -5.31 -0.50 -5.15
C GLY A 137 -5.32 0.07 -6.57
N TYR A 138 -4.95 1.34 -6.77
CA TYR A 138 -5.09 2.08 -8.04
C TYR A 138 -3.83 2.09 -8.90
N TYR A 139 -2.78 1.42 -8.46
CA TYR A 139 -1.57 1.15 -9.24
C TYR A 139 -1.15 -0.30 -9.08
N LYS A 140 -0.81 -0.95 -10.20
CA LYS A 140 -0.25 -2.30 -10.21
C LYS A 140 1.10 -2.28 -10.92
N ALA A 141 2.13 -2.81 -10.26
CA ALA A 141 3.42 -2.97 -10.90
C ALA A 141 3.36 -4.03 -12.00
N ASP A 142 3.84 -3.69 -13.19
CA ASP A 142 3.95 -4.56 -14.35
C ASP A 142 5.15 -4.16 -15.21
N SER A 143 5.29 -4.77 -16.37
CA SER A 143 6.41 -4.51 -17.30
C SER A 143 6.54 -3.06 -17.79
N THR A 144 5.54 -2.21 -17.56
CA THR A 144 5.60 -0.78 -17.89
C THR A 144 6.32 0.08 -16.86
N LEU A 145 6.62 -0.47 -15.67
CA LEU A 145 7.43 0.19 -14.64
C LEU A 145 8.90 0.20 -15.06
N GLN A 146 9.55 1.35 -14.99
CA GLN A 146 10.98 1.47 -15.20
C GLN A 146 11.75 1.31 -13.88
N ARG A 147 11.37 2.09 -12.86
CA ARG A 147 11.99 2.07 -11.54
C ARG A 147 11.07 2.67 -10.48
N VAL A 148 11.44 2.42 -9.23
CA VAL A 148 10.81 3.01 -8.04
C VAL A 148 11.83 3.91 -7.35
N GLU A 149 11.53 5.19 -7.20
CA GLU A 149 12.34 6.11 -6.40
C GLU A 149 11.64 6.39 -5.07
N SER A 150 12.40 6.43 -3.98
CA SER A 150 11.91 6.78 -2.65
C SER A 150 12.76 7.87 -2.02
N VAL A 151 12.13 8.94 -1.59
CA VAL A 151 12.73 9.99 -0.76
C VAL A 151 12.12 9.89 0.63
N ARG A 152 12.96 9.83 1.66
CA ARG A 152 12.52 9.73 3.06
C ARG A 152 12.86 11.02 3.77
N GLY A 153 11.82 11.64 4.38
CA GLY A 153 11.96 12.92 5.03
C GLY A 153 12.40 14.07 4.10
N GLY A 154 13.08 15.02 4.64
CA GLY A 154 13.78 16.04 3.88
C GLY A 154 12.91 16.87 2.95
N THR A 155 13.26 16.87 1.67
CA THR A 155 12.52 17.61 0.63
C THR A 155 11.11 17.05 0.35
N ALA A 156 10.77 15.85 0.82
CA ALA A 156 9.39 15.39 0.77
C ALA A 156 8.43 16.38 1.42
N SER A 157 8.85 17.05 2.51
CA SER A 157 8.05 18.08 3.20
C SER A 157 7.65 19.26 2.32
N THR A 158 8.46 19.60 1.31
CA THR A 158 8.27 20.82 0.50
C THR A 158 8.02 20.55 -0.98
N LEU A 159 8.33 19.37 -1.46
CA LEU A 159 8.12 18.98 -2.87
C LEU A 159 6.92 18.07 -3.06
N THR A 160 6.22 17.70 -1.98
CA THR A 160 4.92 17.07 -2.05
C THR A 160 3.92 17.77 -1.12
N THR A 161 2.64 17.49 -1.36
CA THR A 161 1.54 17.83 -0.46
C THR A 161 1.07 16.54 0.21
N ASN A 162 0.79 16.58 1.53
CA ASN A 162 0.23 15.44 2.28
C ASN A 162 1.15 14.21 2.44
N GLY A 163 2.47 14.40 2.31
CA GLY A 163 3.44 13.32 2.46
C GLY A 163 4.74 13.75 3.13
N PRO A 164 4.69 14.34 4.35
CA PRO A 164 5.87 14.92 4.99
C PRO A 164 6.95 13.89 5.34
N GLY A 165 6.56 12.66 5.61
CA GLY A 165 7.48 11.57 5.96
C GLY A 165 8.26 11.00 4.78
N GLY A 166 7.72 11.09 3.56
CA GLY A 166 8.40 10.56 2.39
C GLY A 166 7.55 10.49 1.13
N ILE A 167 8.23 10.16 0.04
CA ILE A 167 7.64 9.91 -1.29
C ILE A 167 8.07 8.52 -1.75
N ILE A 168 7.15 7.79 -2.36
CA ILE A 168 7.46 6.66 -3.25
C ILE A 168 6.92 7.03 -4.63
N ASN A 169 7.81 7.17 -5.61
CA ASN A 169 7.46 7.54 -6.99
C ASN A 169 7.69 6.34 -7.92
N LEU A 170 6.63 5.91 -8.57
CA LEU A 170 6.58 4.80 -9.51
C LEU A 170 6.76 5.39 -10.91
N ILE A 171 7.95 5.22 -11.50
CA ILE A 171 8.35 5.86 -12.75
C ILE A 171 8.17 4.88 -13.92
N SER A 172 7.45 5.33 -14.93
CA SER A 172 7.07 4.54 -16.10
C SER A 172 8.11 4.58 -17.20
N LYS A 173 8.21 3.49 -17.97
CA LYS A 173 8.95 3.47 -19.24
C LYS A 173 8.33 4.43 -20.24
N THR A 174 9.17 5.04 -21.07
CA THR A 174 8.76 6.04 -22.06
C THR A 174 8.86 5.56 -23.50
N GLY A 175 9.62 4.49 -23.75
CA GLY A 175 9.88 3.93 -25.09
C GLY A 175 10.97 4.65 -25.85
N LYS A 176 11.83 5.44 -25.17
CA LYS A 176 13.02 6.04 -25.80
C LYS A 176 14.02 4.98 -26.22
N GLU A 177 14.09 3.88 -25.50
CA GLU A 177 14.81 2.67 -25.88
C GLU A 177 13.85 1.74 -26.62
N GLU A 178 14.26 1.29 -27.82
CA GLU A 178 13.46 0.37 -28.64
C GLU A 178 13.55 -1.04 -28.06
N GLY A 179 12.41 -1.69 -27.93
CA GLY A 179 12.32 -3.06 -27.48
C GLY A 179 11.04 -3.33 -26.69
N GLY A 180 10.88 -4.58 -26.34
CA GLY A 180 9.72 -5.02 -25.60
C GLY A 180 9.87 -6.39 -24.96
N SER A 181 8.85 -6.78 -24.19
CA SER A 181 8.82 -8.11 -23.59
C SER A 181 7.40 -8.65 -23.49
N VAL A 182 7.28 -9.98 -23.47
CA VAL A 182 6.05 -10.68 -23.11
C VAL A 182 6.41 -11.74 -22.06
N SER A 183 5.69 -11.73 -20.95
CA SER A 183 5.86 -12.72 -19.87
C SER A 183 4.58 -13.48 -19.60
N LEU A 184 4.72 -14.76 -19.30
CA LEU A 184 3.65 -15.65 -18.83
C LEU A 184 4.02 -16.17 -17.46
N THR A 185 3.26 -15.83 -16.44
CA THR A 185 3.47 -16.31 -15.07
C THR A 185 2.31 -17.22 -14.65
N THR A 186 2.62 -18.32 -13.98
CA THR A 186 1.63 -19.19 -13.38
C THR A 186 2.03 -19.60 -11.97
N GLY A 187 1.07 -19.65 -11.07
CA GLY A 187 1.23 -20.31 -9.78
C GLY A 187 1.45 -21.81 -9.97
N LEU A 188 2.40 -22.38 -9.23
CA LEU A 188 2.64 -23.82 -9.17
C LEU A 188 2.03 -24.46 -7.91
N SER A 189 1.94 -23.69 -6.83
CA SER A 189 1.34 -24.08 -5.55
C SER A 189 -0.03 -23.44 -5.29
N TYR A 190 -0.47 -22.51 -6.12
CA TYR A 190 -1.75 -21.81 -6.04
C TYR A 190 -2.32 -21.56 -7.44
N ASP A 191 -3.61 -21.23 -7.54
CA ASP A 191 -4.27 -21.01 -8.82
C ASP A 191 -4.12 -19.54 -9.25
N ASP A 192 -3.13 -19.27 -10.10
CA ASP A 192 -2.89 -17.95 -10.69
C ASP A 192 -2.35 -18.08 -12.11
N PHE A 193 -2.77 -17.17 -12.97
CA PHE A 193 -2.28 -16.98 -14.32
C PHE A 193 -2.19 -15.51 -14.63
N ARG A 194 -1.01 -15.06 -15.05
CA ARG A 194 -0.74 -13.67 -15.42
C ARG A 194 0.01 -13.61 -16.75
N ILE A 195 -0.38 -12.68 -17.59
CA ILE A 195 0.34 -12.29 -18.79
C ILE A 195 0.69 -10.80 -18.68
N ASP A 196 1.94 -10.47 -18.88
CA ASP A 196 2.45 -9.10 -19.01
C ASP A 196 2.97 -8.91 -20.44
N GLY A 197 2.86 -7.70 -20.97
CA GLY A 197 3.43 -7.35 -22.26
C GLY A 197 3.70 -5.86 -22.36
N GLU A 198 4.80 -5.52 -23.04
CA GLU A 198 5.14 -4.14 -23.29
C GLU A 198 5.97 -4.02 -24.57
N TYR A 199 5.89 -2.85 -25.23
CA TYR A 199 6.73 -2.48 -26.34
C TYR A 199 6.86 -0.96 -26.42
N GLY A 200 8.07 -0.50 -26.74
CA GLY A 200 8.37 0.89 -27.00
C GLY A 200 9.37 1.05 -28.12
N GLY A 201 9.44 2.25 -28.69
CA GLY A 201 10.39 2.58 -29.73
C GLY A 201 9.97 3.80 -30.53
N ASP A 202 10.76 4.10 -31.57
CA ASP A 202 10.54 5.24 -32.45
C ASP A 202 9.30 5.04 -33.31
N LEU A 203 8.45 6.06 -33.35
CA LEU A 203 7.30 6.14 -34.26
C LEU A 203 7.63 7.00 -35.50
N ALA A 204 8.45 8.01 -35.35
CA ALA A 204 8.97 8.90 -36.40
C ALA A 204 10.20 9.65 -35.84
N ASP A 205 10.85 10.47 -36.69
CA ASP A 205 11.92 11.35 -36.25
C ASP A 205 11.50 12.19 -35.04
N ASP A 206 12.27 12.13 -33.94
CA ASP A 206 12.03 12.80 -32.67
C ASP A 206 10.66 12.44 -32.02
N MET A 207 10.07 11.29 -32.34
CA MET A 207 8.81 10.85 -31.77
C MET A 207 8.89 9.36 -31.41
N TYR A 208 8.65 9.03 -30.15
CA TYR A 208 8.65 7.65 -29.67
C TYR A 208 7.44 7.39 -28.77
N PHE A 209 7.12 6.12 -28.60
CA PHE A 209 5.98 5.67 -27.82
C PHE A 209 6.33 4.49 -26.92
N HIS A 210 5.53 4.29 -25.91
CA HIS A 210 5.51 3.07 -25.13
C HIS A 210 4.06 2.62 -24.90
N ILE A 211 3.83 1.31 -24.94
CA ILE A 211 2.54 0.72 -24.58
C ILE A 211 2.79 -0.62 -23.89
N GLY A 212 2.05 -0.89 -22.84
CA GLY A 212 2.14 -2.17 -22.14
C GLY A 212 1.07 -2.32 -21.09
N GLY A 213 1.13 -3.42 -20.35
CA GLY A 213 0.20 -3.74 -19.29
C GLY A 213 0.19 -5.21 -18.95
N HIS A 214 -0.80 -5.60 -18.14
CA HIS A 214 -0.98 -7.00 -17.75
C HIS A 214 -2.46 -7.41 -17.69
N PHE A 215 -2.68 -8.71 -17.73
CA PHE A 215 -3.93 -9.36 -17.37
C PHE A 215 -3.63 -10.51 -16.41
N GLN A 216 -4.46 -10.66 -15.36
CA GLN A 216 -4.31 -11.70 -14.37
C GLN A 216 -5.66 -12.30 -14.00
N GLN A 217 -5.69 -13.60 -13.70
CA GLN A 217 -6.87 -14.30 -13.22
C GLN A 217 -6.47 -15.50 -12.35
N GLY A 218 -7.15 -15.68 -11.22
CA GLY A 218 -6.92 -16.82 -10.34
C GLY A 218 -7.64 -16.75 -9.00
N GLY A 219 -7.36 -17.76 -8.16
CA GLY A 219 -7.91 -17.89 -6.81
C GLY A 219 -7.07 -17.20 -5.73
N ASP A 220 -5.93 -16.59 -6.11
CA ASP A 220 -4.96 -16.03 -5.18
C ASP A 220 -4.27 -17.05 -4.26
N TYR A 221 -3.53 -16.58 -3.28
CA TYR A 221 -2.63 -17.35 -2.41
C TYR A 221 -3.37 -18.12 -1.31
N ARG A 222 -4.55 -17.65 -0.86
CA ARG A 222 -5.41 -18.33 0.11
C ARG A 222 -6.58 -18.99 -0.61
N ASP A 223 -6.85 -20.27 -0.29
CA ASP A 223 -7.90 -21.02 -0.96
C ASP A 223 -9.29 -20.61 -0.44
N SER A 224 -9.93 -19.67 -1.14
CA SER A 224 -11.32 -19.27 -0.91
C SER A 224 -12.35 -20.18 -1.61
N GLY A 225 -11.90 -21.14 -2.46
CA GLY A 225 -12.75 -22.01 -3.28
C GLY A 225 -13.40 -21.31 -4.50
N PHE A 226 -12.98 -20.07 -4.82
CA PHE A 226 -13.42 -19.31 -6.00
C PHE A 226 -12.31 -18.34 -6.47
N ASP A 227 -12.39 -17.87 -7.71
CA ASP A 227 -11.45 -16.91 -8.26
C ASP A 227 -11.66 -15.54 -7.57
N THR A 228 -10.63 -15.02 -6.92
CA THR A 228 -10.62 -13.73 -6.23
C THR A 228 -9.85 -12.65 -6.98
N ILE A 229 -9.03 -13.05 -7.96
CA ILE A 229 -8.26 -12.16 -8.81
C ILE A 229 -8.79 -12.20 -10.23
N SER A 230 -9.03 -11.03 -10.83
CA SER A 230 -9.32 -10.93 -12.26
C SER A 230 -9.11 -9.52 -12.79
N GLY A 231 -8.78 -9.42 -14.09
CA GLY A 231 -8.63 -8.13 -14.78
C GLY A 231 -7.18 -7.71 -14.95
N GLY A 232 -6.96 -6.43 -15.21
CA GLY A 232 -5.62 -5.91 -15.48
C GLY A 232 -5.62 -4.44 -15.84
N GLN A 233 -4.50 -3.99 -16.40
CA GLN A 233 -4.32 -2.62 -16.87
C GLN A 233 -3.62 -2.56 -18.24
N ILE A 234 -3.86 -1.47 -18.92
CA ILE A 234 -3.08 -1.04 -20.10
C ILE A 234 -2.70 0.42 -19.87
N ARG A 235 -1.47 0.75 -20.13
CA ARG A 235 -0.97 2.12 -20.11
C ARG A 235 -0.07 2.36 -21.32
N GLY A 236 0.04 3.64 -21.71
CA GLY A 236 0.90 4.03 -22.79
C GLY A 236 1.27 5.49 -22.75
N SER A 237 2.33 5.83 -23.45
CA SER A 237 2.82 7.19 -23.63
C SER A 237 3.21 7.44 -25.07
N LEU A 238 3.10 8.71 -25.49
CA LEU A 238 3.61 9.23 -26.74
C LEU A 238 4.41 10.49 -26.45
N THR A 239 5.67 10.50 -26.84
CA THR A 239 6.58 11.63 -26.63
C THR A 239 7.01 12.20 -27.96
N LYS A 240 6.93 13.53 -28.10
CA LYS A 240 7.54 14.30 -29.17
C LYS A 240 8.66 15.14 -28.59
N GLU A 241 9.88 14.92 -29.05
CA GLU A 241 11.04 15.75 -28.72
C GLU A 241 11.11 16.97 -29.67
N PHE A 242 11.66 18.05 -29.17
CA PHE A 242 11.96 19.30 -29.84
C PHE A 242 13.41 19.67 -29.50
N GLU A 243 14.00 20.62 -30.27
CA GLU A 243 15.37 21.04 -30.00
C GLU A 243 15.65 21.50 -28.56
N ASN A 244 14.60 21.99 -27.86
CA ASN A 244 14.71 22.57 -26.52
C ASN A 244 13.82 21.90 -25.47
N GLY A 245 13.33 20.68 -25.70
CA GLY A 245 12.49 19.98 -24.73
C GLY A 245 11.59 18.95 -25.36
N PHE A 246 10.57 18.54 -24.64
CA PHE A 246 9.60 17.55 -25.10
C PHE A 246 8.17 17.81 -24.62
N VAL A 247 7.24 17.20 -25.30
CA VAL A 247 5.85 17.01 -24.88
C VAL A 247 5.55 15.53 -24.83
N ARG A 248 5.04 15.07 -23.71
CA ARG A 248 4.59 13.68 -23.52
C ARG A 248 3.11 13.65 -23.15
N VAL A 249 2.37 12.76 -23.79
CA VAL A 249 0.98 12.44 -23.44
C VAL A 249 0.93 11.01 -22.93
N THR A 250 0.23 10.78 -21.82
CA THR A 250 0.09 9.46 -21.19
C THR A 250 -1.38 9.06 -21.09
N GLY A 251 -1.64 7.78 -21.08
CA GLY A 251 -2.98 7.23 -20.86
C GLY A 251 -2.91 5.92 -20.09
N LYS A 252 -3.92 5.67 -19.22
CA LYS A 252 -4.08 4.41 -18.49
C LYS A 252 -5.55 4.00 -18.46
N TRP A 253 -5.78 2.71 -18.63
CA TRP A 253 -7.04 2.05 -18.33
C TRP A 253 -6.78 0.84 -17.44
N MET A 254 -7.53 0.72 -16.35
CA MET A 254 -7.45 -0.40 -15.43
C MET A 254 -8.86 -0.81 -14.98
N ASP A 255 -9.13 -2.11 -14.93
CA ASP A 255 -10.24 -2.73 -14.22
C ASP A 255 -9.68 -4.03 -13.62
N LYS A 256 -9.41 -4.00 -12.34
CA LYS A 256 -8.73 -5.09 -11.62
C LYS A 256 -9.48 -5.39 -10.33
N LYS A 257 -9.67 -6.69 -10.07
CA LYS A 257 -10.15 -7.23 -8.80
C LYS A 257 -9.01 -7.97 -8.14
N ASP A 258 -8.84 -7.75 -6.85
CA ASP A 258 -7.85 -8.44 -6.02
C ASP A 258 -8.50 -8.96 -4.74
N ALA A 259 -7.97 -10.03 -4.17
CA ALA A 259 -8.39 -10.53 -2.88
C ALA A 259 -8.16 -9.47 -1.79
N ALA A 260 -9.07 -9.40 -0.83
CA ALA A 260 -8.96 -8.58 0.37
C ALA A 260 -8.84 -9.48 1.59
N TYR A 261 -7.67 -9.50 2.24
CA TYR A 261 -7.46 -10.26 3.47
C TYR A 261 -7.51 -9.34 4.68
N PHE A 262 -8.43 -9.64 5.59
CA PHE A 262 -8.65 -8.91 6.82
C PHE A 262 -8.22 -9.70 8.05
N PRO A 263 -8.14 -9.05 9.22
CA PRO A 263 -7.83 -9.73 10.47
C PRO A 263 -8.77 -10.93 10.74
N GLN A 264 -8.15 -12.03 11.13
CA GLN A 264 -8.79 -13.30 11.47
C GLN A 264 -8.35 -13.76 12.86
N ALA A 265 -8.98 -14.79 13.40
CA ALA A 265 -8.70 -15.30 14.74
C ALA A 265 -7.24 -15.76 14.91
N LEU A 266 -6.58 -15.27 15.94
CA LEU A 266 -5.23 -15.62 16.34
C LEU A 266 -5.24 -16.03 17.83
N ALA A 267 -4.47 -17.05 18.20
CA ALA A 267 -4.31 -17.45 19.60
C ALA A 267 -3.44 -16.45 20.37
N ILE A 268 -3.72 -16.26 21.65
CA ILE A 268 -2.85 -15.57 22.61
C ILE A 268 -2.21 -16.60 23.52
N ASN A 269 -0.89 -16.59 23.62
CA ASN A 269 -0.08 -17.45 24.46
C ASN A 269 0.67 -16.60 25.50
N GLY A 270 0.07 -16.44 26.68
CA GLY A 270 0.60 -15.53 27.71
C GLY A 270 0.45 -14.07 27.30
N ASP A 271 1.56 -13.38 27.05
CA ASP A 271 1.62 -12.00 26.57
C ASP A 271 1.96 -11.89 25.05
N LYS A 272 1.92 -13.02 24.30
CA LYS A 272 2.30 -13.09 22.90
C LYS A 272 1.11 -13.42 22.02
N VAL A 273 1.01 -12.70 20.90
CA VAL A 273 0.11 -13.06 19.79
C VAL A 273 0.78 -14.19 19.04
N GLY A 274 0.11 -15.34 19.00
CA GLY A 274 0.54 -16.54 18.29
C GLY A 274 -0.02 -16.58 16.85
N ASP A 275 0.13 -17.75 16.25
CA ASP A 275 -0.42 -18.08 14.94
C ASP A 275 -1.96 -18.21 14.99
N GLY A 276 -2.55 -18.94 14.06
CA GLY A 276 -3.99 -19.22 14.05
C GLY A 276 -4.46 -19.99 15.30
N VAL A 277 -5.75 -20.12 15.45
CA VAL A 277 -6.39 -20.97 16.48
C VAL A 277 -6.42 -22.44 16.01
N PRO A 278 -6.63 -23.44 16.89
CA PRO A 278 -6.73 -24.83 16.49
C PRO A 278 -7.71 -25.04 15.31
N GLY A 279 -7.28 -25.74 14.25
CA GLY A 279 -8.08 -25.98 13.05
C GLY A 279 -8.18 -24.79 12.07
N PHE A 280 -7.39 -23.72 12.29
CA PHE A 280 -7.30 -22.55 11.42
C PHE A 280 -5.85 -22.07 11.31
N ASP A 281 -5.24 -22.23 10.15
CA ASP A 281 -3.88 -21.76 9.85
C ASP A 281 -3.92 -20.32 9.31
N ALA A 282 -3.34 -19.39 10.08
CA ALA A 282 -3.36 -17.97 9.74
C ALA A 282 -2.60 -17.62 8.43
N ASN A 283 -1.68 -18.47 7.96
CA ASN A 283 -0.89 -18.24 6.75
C ASN A 283 -1.62 -18.64 5.46
N SER A 284 -2.44 -19.69 5.53
CA SER A 284 -3.05 -20.31 4.35
C SER A 284 -4.57 -20.25 4.32
N ASP A 285 -5.22 -20.23 5.49
CA ASP A 285 -6.66 -20.30 5.59
C ASP A 285 -7.34 -18.93 5.45
N SER A 286 -8.62 -18.96 5.10
CA SER A 286 -9.47 -17.79 5.00
C SER A 286 -10.91 -18.11 5.42
N LEU A 287 -11.57 -17.13 6.05
CA LEU A 287 -13.03 -17.18 6.27
C LEU A 287 -13.82 -16.93 4.98
N GLN A 288 -13.16 -16.44 3.93
CA GLN A 288 -13.76 -16.39 2.60
C GLN A 288 -13.89 -17.81 2.06
N SER A 289 -15.10 -18.19 1.71
CA SER A 289 -15.44 -19.53 1.25
C SER A 289 -16.58 -19.49 0.24
N PRO A 290 -16.88 -20.55 -0.51
CA PRO A 290 -18.07 -20.62 -1.34
C PRO A 290 -19.38 -20.41 -0.56
N TYR A 291 -19.34 -20.61 0.77
CA TYR A 291 -20.52 -20.53 1.66
C TYR A 291 -20.71 -19.15 2.27
N THR A 292 -19.68 -18.31 2.30
CA THR A 292 -19.71 -16.89 2.71
C THR A 292 -19.70 -15.93 1.53
N ARG A 293 -19.54 -16.45 0.29
CA ARG A 293 -19.31 -15.65 -0.92
C ARG A 293 -20.48 -14.75 -1.30
N PHE A 294 -21.71 -15.26 -1.24
CA PHE A 294 -22.89 -14.55 -1.72
C PHE A 294 -23.82 -14.19 -0.59
N GLY A 295 -24.37 -13.00 -0.62
CA GLY A 295 -25.38 -12.55 0.31
C GLY A 295 -26.10 -11.34 -0.23
N ARG A 296 -26.89 -10.70 0.64
CA ARG A 296 -27.63 -9.48 0.36
C ARG A 296 -27.13 -8.38 1.28
N ASP A 297 -27.27 -7.15 0.81
CA ASP A 297 -27.08 -5.93 1.60
C ASP A 297 -28.12 -4.88 1.22
N VAL A 298 -28.07 -3.75 1.92
CA VAL A 298 -28.93 -2.59 1.63
C VAL A 298 -28.00 -1.40 1.42
N ASP A 299 -28.00 -0.82 0.21
CA ASP A 299 -27.14 0.31 -0.16
C ASP A 299 -27.61 1.64 0.41
N GLY A 300 -26.88 2.71 0.11
CA GLY A 300 -27.15 4.06 0.57
C GLY A 300 -28.47 4.66 0.07
N GLU A 301 -29.07 4.11 -0.96
CA GLU A 301 -30.40 4.45 -1.47
C GLU A 301 -31.51 3.56 -0.90
N ASN A 302 -31.18 2.67 0.05
CA ASN A 302 -32.09 1.67 0.62
C ASN A 302 -32.57 0.63 -0.41
N THR A 303 -31.73 0.34 -1.41
CA THR A 303 -32.01 -0.72 -2.38
C THR A 303 -31.35 -2.01 -1.91
N VAL A 304 -32.06 -3.13 -2.04
CA VAL A 304 -31.50 -4.45 -1.74
C VAL A 304 -30.64 -4.92 -2.93
N ASN A 305 -29.40 -5.17 -2.68
CA ASN A 305 -28.43 -5.69 -3.65
C ASN A 305 -27.95 -7.09 -3.27
N ASN A 306 -27.46 -7.84 -4.25
CA ASN A 306 -26.72 -9.06 -4.02
C ASN A 306 -25.24 -8.77 -4.16
N TYR A 307 -24.47 -9.11 -3.14
CA TYR A 307 -23.02 -8.98 -3.19
C TYR A 307 -22.34 -10.29 -3.60
N ASP A 308 -21.12 -10.17 -4.13
CA ASP A 308 -20.21 -11.28 -4.39
C ASP A 308 -18.82 -10.93 -3.80
N LEU A 309 -18.34 -11.68 -2.81
CA LEU A 309 -17.00 -11.50 -2.24
C LEU A 309 -15.86 -11.64 -3.28
N ALA A 310 -16.11 -12.27 -4.41
CA ALA A 310 -15.15 -12.31 -5.51
C ALA A 310 -14.88 -10.92 -6.13
N ASP A 311 -15.67 -9.90 -5.81
CA ASP A 311 -15.36 -8.53 -6.20
C ASP A 311 -14.17 -7.96 -5.41
N GLY A 312 -13.96 -8.37 -4.16
CA GLY A 312 -12.78 -8.02 -3.37
C GLY A 312 -12.50 -6.52 -3.35
N ILE A 313 -11.24 -6.15 -3.53
CA ILE A 313 -10.83 -4.76 -3.82
C ILE A 313 -10.84 -4.60 -5.33
N ARG A 314 -11.88 -3.97 -5.87
CA ARG A 314 -11.98 -3.67 -7.29
C ARG A 314 -11.61 -2.23 -7.55
N SER A 315 -10.63 -2.03 -8.41
CA SER A 315 -10.13 -0.72 -8.80
C SER A 315 -10.37 -0.48 -10.28
N LYS A 316 -11.03 0.63 -10.61
CA LYS A 316 -11.26 1.10 -11.98
C LYS A 316 -10.61 2.45 -12.15
N VAL A 317 -9.73 2.58 -13.13
CA VAL A 317 -9.02 3.83 -13.44
C VAL A 317 -9.04 4.08 -14.93
N LYS A 318 -9.43 5.30 -15.31
CA LYS A 318 -9.16 5.85 -16.64
C LYS A 318 -8.40 7.15 -16.44
N SER A 319 -7.25 7.27 -17.06
CA SER A 319 -6.36 8.41 -16.86
C SER A 319 -5.85 8.95 -18.19
N ILE A 320 -5.73 10.27 -18.24
CA ILE A 320 -5.00 10.98 -19.29
C ILE A 320 -4.12 12.02 -18.64
N GLY A 321 -2.85 12.07 -19.06
CA GLY A 321 -1.86 13.02 -18.58
C GLY A 321 -1.10 13.69 -19.69
N ALA A 322 -0.48 14.82 -19.36
CA ALA A 322 0.45 15.52 -20.24
C ALA A 322 1.63 16.06 -19.42
N GLU A 323 2.81 15.95 -19.97
CA GLU A 323 4.04 16.53 -19.45
C GLU A 323 4.69 17.42 -20.51
N PHE A 324 5.12 18.58 -20.08
CA PHE A 324 5.84 19.57 -20.87
C PHE A 324 7.15 19.87 -20.16
N ASP A 325 8.27 19.68 -20.83
CA ASP A 325 9.59 20.01 -20.31
C ASP A 325 10.38 20.77 -21.37
N PHE A 326 10.74 22.02 -21.08
CA PHE A 326 11.37 22.91 -22.05
C PHE A 326 12.47 23.76 -21.42
N ASP A 327 13.63 23.80 -22.06
CA ASP A 327 14.64 24.83 -21.87
C ASP A 327 14.22 26.10 -22.65
N LEU A 328 13.91 27.17 -21.92
CA LEU A 328 13.52 28.46 -22.49
C LEU A 328 14.71 29.36 -22.82
N GLY A 329 15.92 28.85 -22.67
CA GLY A 329 17.18 29.57 -22.86
C GLY A 329 17.60 30.42 -21.66
N ASN A 330 18.84 30.88 -21.70
CA ASN A 330 19.44 31.66 -20.61
C ASN A 330 19.38 30.96 -19.23
N GLY A 331 19.40 29.63 -19.20
CA GLY A 331 19.29 28.81 -17.97
C GLY A 331 17.90 28.84 -17.34
N ILE A 332 16.86 29.17 -18.08
CA ILE A 332 15.47 29.08 -17.62
C ILE A 332 14.86 27.79 -18.17
N SER A 333 14.32 26.95 -17.30
CA SER A 333 13.56 25.74 -17.66
C SER A 333 12.14 25.82 -17.16
N PHE A 334 11.25 25.24 -17.90
CA PHE A 334 9.82 25.15 -17.63
C PHE A 334 9.44 23.66 -17.63
N ASN A 335 8.84 23.20 -16.53
CA ASN A 335 8.24 21.87 -16.44
C ASN A 335 6.79 21.99 -15.98
N ASN A 336 5.89 21.28 -16.63
CA ASN A 336 4.50 21.16 -16.18
C ASN A 336 4.01 19.74 -16.39
N LYS A 337 3.45 19.17 -15.34
CA LYS A 337 2.77 17.88 -15.35
C LYS A 337 1.31 18.10 -15.02
N ALA A 338 0.41 17.51 -15.78
CA ALA A 338 -1.03 17.53 -15.54
C ALA A 338 -1.62 16.13 -15.75
N ARG A 339 -2.52 15.71 -14.88
CA ARG A 339 -3.22 14.44 -15.02
C ARG A 339 -4.66 14.55 -14.53
N TYR A 340 -5.59 14.04 -15.32
CA TYR A 340 -6.96 13.75 -14.90
C TYR A 340 -7.14 12.24 -14.77
N GLN A 341 -7.77 11.81 -13.70
CA GLN A 341 -8.13 10.43 -13.46
C GLN A 341 -9.62 10.30 -13.10
N ASP A 342 -10.31 9.41 -13.79
CA ASP A 342 -11.63 8.90 -13.41
C ASP A 342 -11.40 7.61 -12.62
N ILE A 343 -11.60 7.66 -11.29
CA ILE A 343 -11.34 6.58 -10.35
C ILE A 343 -12.64 6.20 -9.66
N SER A 344 -12.94 4.90 -9.68
CA SER A 344 -14.06 4.29 -8.94
C SER A 344 -13.74 2.83 -8.60
N GLY A 345 -14.63 2.17 -7.90
CA GLY A 345 -14.45 0.76 -7.56
C GLY A 345 -15.31 0.30 -6.40
N ASN A 346 -14.85 -0.72 -5.72
CA ASN A 346 -15.45 -1.16 -4.46
C ASN A 346 -14.40 -1.86 -3.57
N PHE A 347 -14.71 -1.91 -2.30
CA PHE A 347 -13.87 -2.54 -1.28
C PHE A 347 -14.73 -3.51 -0.48
N ASN A 348 -14.59 -4.82 -0.77
CA ASN A 348 -15.37 -5.89 -0.15
C ASN A 348 -14.46 -6.86 0.59
N GLY A 349 -14.83 -7.20 1.82
CA GLY A 349 -14.06 -8.19 2.58
C GLY A 349 -14.72 -8.59 3.89
N LEU A 350 -14.21 -9.67 4.47
CA LEU A 350 -14.68 -10.23 5.73
C LEU A 350 -13.72 -9.84 6.86
N PHE A 351 -14.14 -8.95 7.73
CA PHE A 351 -13.39 -8.53 8.91
C PHE A 351 -13.96 -9.24 10.16
N THR A 352 -13.15 -10.07 10.80
CA THR A 352 -13.54 -10.67 12.07
C THR A 352 -13.58 -9.59 13.14
N HIS A 353 -14.74 -9.38 13.71
CA HIS A 353 -14.93 -8.33 14.72
C HIS A 353 -15.03 -8.89 16.14
N ASN A 354 -15.51 -10.12 16.28
CA ASN A 354 -15.55 -10.83 17.55
C ASN A 354 -15.29 -12.32 17.33
N VAL A 355 -14.61 -12.97 18.27
CA VAL A 355 -14.41 -14.42 18.30
C VAL A 355 -14.78 -14.92 19.69
N ASP A 356 -15.56 -15.98 19.75
CA ASP A 356 -15.98 -16.55 21.03
C ASP A 356 -16.23 -18.05 20.92
N GLY A 357 -16.19 -18.78 22.05
CA GLY A 357 -16.72 -20.14 22.11
C GLY A 357 -18.22 -20.13 21.87
N PHE A 358 -18.74 -21.09 21.12
CA PHE A 358 -20.16 -21.08 20.74
C PHE A 358 -21.07 -21.08 22.00
N GLU A 359 -20.83 -21.98 22.97
CA GLU A 359 -21.64 -22.05 24.17
C GLU A 359 -21.37 -20.89 25.15
N ASN A 360 -20.14 -20.32 25.13
CA ASN A 360 -19.83 -19.10 25.88
C ASN A 360 -20.66 -17.90 25.36
N ARG A 361 -20.79 -17.79 24.06
CA ARG A 361 -21.51 -16.69 23.39
C ARG A 361 -23.03 -16.81 23.44
N PHE A 362 -23.57 -18.02 23.21
CA PHE A 362 -25.00 -18.25 23.01
C PHE A 362 -25.63 -19.17 24.08
N GLY A 363 -24.84 -19.70 25.01
CA GLY A 363 -25.27 -20.74 25.95
C GLY A 363 -25.56 -22.06 25.22
N THR A 364 -26.13 -23.02 25.94
CA THR A 364 -26.64 -24.27 25.38
C THR A 364 -27.93 -23.99 24.58
N THR A 365 -27.78 -23.41 23.38
CA THR A 365 -28.94 -23.05 22.54
C THR A 365 -29.42 -24.27 21.76
N SER A 366 -30.54 -24.84 22.14
CA SER A 366 -31.16 -25.93 21.39
C SER A 366 -31.64 -25.44 20.01
N GLY A 367 -31.25 -26.17 18.93
CA GLY A 367 -31.68 -25.90 17.56
C GLY A 367 -30.78 -24.98 16.73
N ALA A 368 -29.60 -24.61 17.26
CA ALA A 368 -28.60 -23.95 16.41
C ALA A 368 -27.97 -24.96 15.45
N THR A 369 -27.77 -24.55 14.21
CA THR A 369 -27.27 -25.45 13.14
C THR A 369 -26.28 -24.73 12.21
N ILE A 370 -25.45 -25.50 11.55
CA ILE A 370 -24.73 -25.03 10.36
C ILE A 370 -25.80 -24.67 9.30
N PHE A 371 -25.77 -23.45 8.78
CA PHE A 371 -26.79 -22.98 7.83
C PHE A 371 -26.55 -23.50 6.41
N ASN A 372 -25.31 -23.50 5.96
CA ASN A 372 -24.95 -23.85 4.59
C ASN A 372 -23.66 -24.72 4.54
N GLY A 373 -23.23 -25.07 3.34
CA GLY A 373 -22.07 -25.91 3.15
C GLY A 373 -22.36 -27.41 3.28
N PRO A 374 -21.32 -28.28 3.32
CA PRO A 374 -21.47 -29.72 3.37
C PRO A 374 -22.18 -30.22 4.64
N GLU A 375 -22.02 -29.49 5.75
CA GLU A 375 -22.58 -29.82 7.07
C GLU A 375 -23.89 -29.10 7.37
N ALA A 376 -24.57 -28.56 6.35
CA ALA A 376 -25.83 -27.84 6.51
C ALA A 376 -26.89 -28.67 7.25
N GLY A 377 -27.49 -28.09 8.28
CA GLY A 377 -28.49 -28.73 9.12
C GLY A 377 -27.95 -29.55 10.30
N VAL A 378 -26.62 -29.67 10.43
CA VAL A 378 -25.99 -30.31 11.59
C VAL A 378 -26.19 -29.42 12.81
N GLU A 379 -26.77 -29.98 13.90
CA GLU A 379 -26.87 -29.28 15.19
C GLU A 379 -25.49 -29.05 15.77
N ILE A 380 -25.30 -27.81 16.32
CA ILE A 380 -24.01 -27.39 16.86
C ILE A 380 -24.04 -27.22 18.38
N SER A 381 -22.92 -27.55 18.98
CA SER A 381 -22.50 -27.33 20.34
C SER A 381 -20.99 -27.17 20.35
N ASP A 382 -20.35 -26.79 21.43
CA ASP A 382 -18.88 -26.75 21.53
C ASP A 382 -18.23 -28.08 21.12
N SER A 383 -18.81 -29.19 21.57
CA SER A 383 -18.24 -30.52 21.23
C SER A 383 -18.42 -30.92 19.78
N SER A 384 -19.55 -30.60 19.16
CA SER A 384 -19.76 -30.89 17.73
C SER A 384 -18.92 -29.98 16.85
N LEU A 385 -18.83 -28.67 17.14
CA LEU A 385 -17.94 -27.76 16.43
C LEU A 385 -16.49 -28.20 16.52
N THR A 386 -15.99 -28.52 17.73
CA THR A 386 -14.62 -29.03 17.90
C THR A 386 -14.37 -30.28 17.06
N SER A 387 -15.36 -31.18 16.97
CA SER A 387 -15.25 -32.37 16.12
C SER A 387 -15.23 -32.07 14.63
N LEU A 388 -15.93 -31.02 14.20
CA LEU A 388 -16.06 -30.65 12.78
C LEU A 388 -14.91 -29.76 12.30
N THR A 389 -14.46 -28.81 13.13
CA THR A 389 -13.59 -27.71 12.71
C THR A 389 -12.23 -27.70 13.43
N GLY A 390 -12.04 -28.52 14.46
CA GLY A 390 -10.85 -28.52 15.31
C GLY A 390 -10.93 -27.58 16.51
N ASN A 391 -11.95 -26.70 16.58
CA ASN A 391 -12.20 -25.77 17.68
C ASN A 391 -13.71 -25.59 17.90
N ASN A 392 -14.08 -24.94 19.03
CA ASN A 392 -15.47 -24.59 19.33
C ASN A 392 -15.81 -23.12 19.02
N LEU A 393 -14.93 -22.43 18.28
CA LEU A 393 -15.03 -21.00 18.06
C LEU A 393 -16.02 -20.64 16.96
N VAL A 394 -16.68 -19.54 17.15
CA VAL A 394 -17.48 -18.85 16.14
C VAL A 394 -16.96 -17.44 15.92
N SER A 395 -17.01 -16.99 14.68
CA SER A 395 -16.61 -15.65 14.29
C SER A 395 -17.84 -14.81 13.97
N GLU A 396 -17.99 -13.68 14.69
CA GLU A 396 -18.86 -12.61 14.24
C GLU A 396 -18.07 -11.74 13.25
N ILE A 397 -18.53 -11.69 12.02
CA ILE A 397 -17.81 -11.09 10.90
C ILE A 397 -18.52 -9.81 10.48
N ALA A 398 -17.81 -8.70 10.41
CA ALA A 398 -18.25 -7.57 9.62
C ALA A 398 -17.93 -7.85 8.15
N TYR A 399 -18.94 -8.00 7.34
CA TYR A 399 -18.81 -7.92 5.91
C TYR A 399 -18.72 -6.43 5.53
N PHE A 400 -17.53 -5.99 5.19
CA PHE A 400 -17.30 -4.67 4.63
C PHE A 400 -17.76 -4.65 3.19
N ASN A 401 -18.71 -3.77 2.88
CA ASN A 401 -19.07 -3.40 1.54
C ASN A 401 -19.03 -1.88 1.44
N VAL A 402 -18.07 -1.38 0.68
CA VAL A 402 -17.88 0.04 0.43
C VAL A 402 -17.84 0.25 -1.07
N ASP A 403 -18.83 0.94 -1.61
CA ASP A 403 -18.79 1.42 -2.97
C ASP A 403 -17.98 2.72 -3.03
N LEU A 404 -16.98 2.72 -3.90
CA LEU A 404 -16.14 3.88 -4.21
C LEU A 404 -16.69 4.51 -5.49
N ASP A 405 -17.75 5.33 -5.33
CA ASP A 405 -18.54 5.83 -6.46
C ASP A 405 -17.74 6.81 -7.32
N ASP A 406 -17.01 7.72 -6.68
CA ASP A 406 -16.20 8.73 -7.38
C ASP A 406 -15.04 9.23 -6.50
N MET A 407 -13.83 8.81 -6.87
CA MET A 407 -12.56 9.29 -6.34
C MET A 407 -11.76 10.06 -7.39
N SER A 408 -12.44 10.54 -8.43
CA SER A 408 -11.84 11.22 -9.58
C SER A 408 -11.08 12.46 -9.16
N ASN A 409 -9.97 12.71 -9.84
CA ASN A 409 -9.12 13.86 -9.50
C ASN A 409 -8.47 14.49 -10.73
N PHE A 410 -8.10 15.75 -10.58
CA PHE A 410 -7.22 16.47 -11.49
C PHE A 410 -6.04 17.02 -10.69
N ALA A 411 -4.83 16.62 -11.06
CA ALA A 411 -3.59 17.09 -10.46
C ALA A 411 -2.76 17.87 -11.51
N ASN A 412 -2.14 18.97 -11.10
CA ASN A 412 -1.23 19.75 -11.91
C ASN A 412 -0.05 20.24 -11.06
N GLU A 413 1.15 20.05 -11.54
CA GLU A 413 2.35 20.66 -10.99
C GLU A 413 3.08 21.47 -12.04
N LEU A 414 3.31 22.72 -11.74
CA LEU A 414 4.06 23.68 -12.55
C LEU A 414 5.36 24.03 -11.86
N ARG A 415 6.48 23.97 -12.59
CA ARG A 415 7.80 24.43 -12.13
C ARG A 415 8.43 25.38 -13.15
N LEU A 416 8.99 26.46 -12.66
CA LEU A 416 9.85 27.35 -13.43
C LEU A 416 11.18 27.46 -12.69
N SER A 417 12.25 26.98 -13.30
CA SER A 417 13.58 26.96 -12.70
C SER A 417 14.51 27.90 -13.43
N LYS A 418 15.44 28.51 -12.70
CA LYS A 418 16.49 29.37 -13.20
C LYS A 418 17.83 28.90 -12.67
N SER A 419 18.71 28.49 -13.58
CA SER A 419 20.11 28.21 -13.29
C SER A 419 20.95 29.44 -13.56
N ILE A 420 21.81 29.80 -12.62
CA ILE A 420 22.72 30.95 -12.64
C ILE A 420 24.13 30.44 -12.39
N ASP A 421 24.96 30.42 -13.43
CA ASP A 421 26.38 30.09 -13.30
C ASP A 421 27.11 31.26 -12.68
N LEU A 422 27.82 30.99 -11.58
CA LEU A 422 28.69 31.89 -10.86
C LEU A 422 30.14 31.42 -11.01
N GLU A 423 31.11 32.28 -10.68
CA GLU A 423 32.54 31.87 -10.75
C GLU A 423 32.79 30.72 -9.74
N GLY A 424 33.01 29.51 -10.21
CA GLY A 424 33.26 28.30 -9.43
C GLY A 424 32.04 27.74 -8.67
N SER A 425 30.82 28.15 -9.03
CA SER A 425 29.60 27.61 -8.43
C SER A 425 28.35 27.83 -9.30
N ARG A 426 27.27 27.18 -8.95
CA ARG A 426 25.97 27.32 -9.62
C ARG A 426 24.88 27.55 -8.58
N LEU A 427 23.93 28.41 -8.91
CA LEU A 427 22.71 28.64 -8.11
C LEU A 427 21.50 28.28 -8.98
N ASP A 428 20.74 27.29 -8.55
CA ASP A 428 19.46 26.90 -9.11
C ASP A 428 18.32 27.44 -8.21
N VAL A 429 17.35 28.13 -8.79
CA VAL A 429 16.17 28.61 -8.09
C VAL A 429 14.94 28.07 -8.82
N THR A 430 14.06 27.42 -8.11
CA THR A 430 12.79 26.88 -8.62
C THR A 430 11.62 27.54 -7.90
N VAL A 431 10.67 28.07 -8.65
CA VAL A 431 9.35 28.44 -8.16
C VAL A 431 8.34 27.50 -8.78
N GLY A 432 7.39 27.05 -7.98
CA GLY A 432 6.39 26.10 -8.46
C GLY A 432 5.04 26.26 -7.79
N HIS A 433 4.10 25.55 -8.32
CA HIS A 433 2.73 25.53 -7.85
C HIS A 433 2.13 24.14 -8.10
N PHE A 434 1.66 23.52 -7.04
CA PHE A 434 0.88 22.30 -7.12
C PHE A 434 -0.60 22.62 -6.88
N PHE A 435 -1.45 22.02 -7.71
CA PHE A 435 -2.89 22.11 -7.58
C PHE A 435 -3.49 20.71 -7.73
N MET A 436 -4.42 20.36 -6.87
CA MET A 436 -5.23 19.15 -7.03
C MET A 436 -6.66 19.40 -6.59
N ASN A 437 -7.61 18.89 -7.38
CA ASN A 437 -9.00 18.79 -7.01
C ASN A 437 -9.36 17.31 -7.01
N GLN A 438 -9.99 16.81 -5.93
CA GLN A 438 -10.36 15.41 -5.79
C GLN A 438 -11.77 15.27 -5.24
N ASN A 439 -12.59 14.42 -5.87
CA ASN A 439 -13.84 13.96 -5.33
C ASN A 439 -13.63 12.84 -4.31
N PHE A 440 -14.52 12.75 -3.33
CA PHE A 440 -14.56 11.65 -2.37
C PHE A 440 -16.03 11.30 -2.15
N LYS A 441 -16.52 10.36 -2.98
CA LYS A 441 -17.89 9.85 -2.86
C LYS A 441 -17.83 8.36 -2.61
N GLN A 442 -18.36 7.98 -1.46
CA GLN A 442 -18.36 6.60 -1.00
C GLN A 442 -19.70 6.28 -0.35
N ASP A 443 -20.13 5.04 -0.53
CA ASP A 443 -21.28 4.45 0.15
C ASP A 443 -20.85 3.25 0.99
N TRP A 444 -21.07 3.31 2.31
CA TRP A 444 -20.67 2.28 3.26
C TRP A 444 -21.87 1.51 3.76
N HIS A 445 -21.95 0.22 3.46
CA HIS A 445 -23.02 -0.67 3.91
C HIS A 445 -22.44 -2.01 4.38
N TRP A 446 -22.48 -2.27 5.67
CA TRP A 446 -21.78 -3.36 6.33
C TRP A 446 -22.74 -4.28 7.05
N ASN A 447 -22.74 -5.55 6.69
CA ASN A 447 -23.52 -6.58 7.38
C ASN A 447 -22.71 -7.21 8.51
N ALA A 448 -23.42 -7.83 9.46
CA ALA A 448 -22.83 -8.70 10.46
C ALA A 448 -23.24 -10.15 10.19
N LEU A 449 -22.27 -11.04 10.04
CA LEU A 449 -22.43 -12.46 9.76
C LEU A 449 -21.95 -13.28 10.96
N LEU A 450 -22.50 -14.48 11.14
CA LEU A 450 -21.99 -15.47 12.09
C LEU A 450 -21.51 -16.71 11.32
N SER A 451 -20.26 -17.11 11.53
CA SER A 451 -19.67 -18.28 10.87
C SER A 451 -18.87 -19.16 11.81
N THR A 452 -18.55 -20.35 11.34
CA THR A 452 -17.50 -21.20 11.93
C THR A 452 -16.14 -20.55 11.75
N THR A 453 -15.21 -20.76 12.71
CA THR A 453 -13.82 -20.25 12.65
C THR A 453 -12.90 -21.35 12.08
N THR A 454 -12.95 -21.55 10.79
CA THR A 454 -12.18 -22.59 10.08
C THR A 454 -12.03 -22.22 8.61
N ASN A 455 -11.06 -22.84 7.92
CA ASN A 455 -11.02 -22.76 6.47
C ASN A 455 -12.34 -23.33 5.86
N ASN A 456 -12.78 -22.78 4.72
CA ASN A 456 -14.09 -23.07 4.16
C ASN A 456 -15.25 -22.77 5.14
N ALA A 457 -15.17 -21.65 5.83
CA ALA A 457 -16.14 -21.22 6.84
C ALA A 457 -17.58 -21.31 6.32
N ALA A 458 -18.46 -21.85 7.14
CA ALA A 458 -19.89 -21.95 6.89
C ALA A 458 -20.67 -21.01 7.82
N LEU A 459 -21.78 -20.46 7.34
CA LEU A 459 -22.65 -19.61 8.14
C LEU A 459 -23.42 -20.46 9.17
N ILE A 460 -23.79 -19.81 10.28
CA ILE A 460 -24.45 -20.46 11.42
C ILE A 460 -25.84 -19.87 11.64
N GLN A 461 -26.82 -20.72 11.72
CA GLN A 461 -28.19 -20.37 12.09
C GLN A 461 -28.40 -20.57 13.59
N VAL A 462 -28.70 -19.50 14.32
CA VAL A 462 -29.10 -19.51 15.73
C VAL A 462 -30.54 -19.03 15.83
N PRO A 463 -31.50 -19.86 16.26
CA PRO A 463 -32.92 -19.47 16.33
C PRO A 463 -33.13 -18.19 17.13
N GLY A 464 -33.85 -17.23 16.50
CA GLY A 464 -34.14 -15.94 17.12
C GLY A 464 -32.97 -14.95 17.20
N VAL A 465 -31.80 -15.32 16.71
CA VAL A 465 -30.61 -14.46 16.68
C VAL A 465 -30.14 -14.17 15.26
N THR A 466 -29.92 -15.22 14.45
CA THR A 466 -29.53 -15.04 13.05
C THR A 466 -30.66 -15.37 12.10
N GLN A 467 -30.58 -14.80 10.89
CA GLN A 467 -31.43 -15.13 9.75
C GLN A 467 -30.50 -15.48 8.58
N ASP A 468 -30.53 -16.76 8.18
CA ASP A 468 -29.64 -17.26 7.12
C ASP A 468 -28.15 -17.02 7.41
N GLY A 469 -27.76 -17.04 8.68
CA GLY A 469 -26.39 -16.76 9.13
C GLY A 469 -26.06 -15.28 9.29
N VAL A 470 -26.98 -14.37 8.96
CA VAL A 470 -26.85 -12.91 9.14
C VAL A 470 -27.30 -12.52 10.54
N LEU A 471 -26.46 -11.80 11.29
CA LEU A 471 -26.77 -11.21 12.59
C LEU A 471 -27.50 -9.88 12.45
N GLY A 472 -27.21 -9.12 11.39
CA GLY A 472 -27.88 -7.87 11.10
C GLY A 472 -27.39 -7.25 9.80
N TYR A 473 -28.27 -6.52 9.14
CA TYR A 473 -27.97 -5.80 7.92
C TYR A 473 -27.52 -4.38 8.24
N ASN A 474 -26.36 -3.99 7.67
CA ASN A 474 -25.73 -2.69 7.86
C ASN A 474 -25.48 -2.34 9.33
N ARG A 475 -25.09 -3.33 10.13
CA ARG A 475 -24.92 -3.23 11.58
C ARG A 475 -23.67 -3.90 12.11
N ALA A 476 -22.56 -3.74 11.44
CA ALA A 476 -21.29 -4.18 11.99
C ALA A 476 -20.64 -3.10 12.86
N PHE A 477 -19.92 -3.48 13.93
CA PHE A 477 -19.13 -2.64 14.82
C PHE A 477 -19.86 -1.61 15.71
N GLY A 478 -21.13 -1.38 15.62
CA GLY A 478 -21.78 -0.29 16.32
C GLY A 478 -21.25 1.11 15.94
N TRP A 479 -20.61 1.24 14.78
CA TRP A 479 -20.01 2.48 14.29
C TRP A 479 -21.10 3.37 13.67
N ASN A 480 -21.68 4.29 14.44
CA ASN A 480 -22.71 5.26 14.05
C ASN A 480 -23.80 4.70 13.13
N GLY A 481 -24.32 3.51 13.46
CA GLY A 481 -25.28 2.83 12.61
C GLY A 481 -24.69 2.21 11.34
N ASN A 482 -23.39 2.38 11.07
CA ASN A 482 -22.58 1.68 10.09
C ASN A 482 -22.82 2.00 8.61
N ASN A 483 -24.02 2.38 8.26
CA ASN A 483 -24.33 2.84 6.93
C ASN A 483 -24.12 4.34 6.87
N ARG A 484 -23.26 4.80 5.98
CA ARG A 484 -22.99 6.23 5.78
C ARG A 484 -22.55 6.49 4.36
N ASN A 485 -22.94 7.63 3.84
CA ASN A 485 -22.55 8.07 2.52
C ASN A 485 -21.74 9.34 2.64
N TYR A 486 -20.66 9.40 1.90
CA TYR A 486 -19.84 10.59 1.75
C TYR A 486 -20.06 11.22 0.39
N ASP A 487 -20.28 12.52 0.35
CA ASP A 487 -20.22 13.35 -0.86
C ASP A 487 -19.36 14.56 -0.52
N LEU A 488 -18.03 14.37 -0.66
CA LEU A 488 -17.03 15.38 -0.30
C LEU A 488 -16.21 15.78 -1.52
N GLY A 489 -15.70 17.01 -1.47
CA GLY A 489 -14.70 17.52 -2.40
C GLY A 489 -13.51 18.08 -1.63
N TYR A 490 -12.32 17.85 -2.16
CA TYR A 490 -11.06 18.36 -1.65
C TYR A 490 -10.38 19.22 -2.71
N GLN A 491 -9.76 20.31 -2.29
CA GLN A 491 -8.90 21.12 -3.14
C GLN A 491 -7.59 21.42 -2.42
N ALA A 492 -6.48 21.09 -3.06
CA ALA A 492 -5.13 21.46 -2.62
C ALA A 492 -4.60 22.56 -3.51
N ASN A 493 -4.00 23.61 -2.91
CA ASN A 493 -3.40 24.73 -3.59
C ASN A 493 -2.08 25.09 -2.88
N SER A 494 -0.95 24.79 -3.52
CA SER A 494 0.32 24.73 -2.81
C SER A 494 1.44 25.38 -3.62
N PRO A 495 1.64 26.72 -3.53
CA PRO A 495 2.81 27.39 -4.07
C PRO A 495 4.07 27.01 -3.26
N PHE A 496 5.21 26.89 -3.96
CA PHE A 496 6.50 26.63 -3.34
C PHE A 496 7.66 27.34 -4.04
N ILE A 497 8.74 27.50 -3.30
CA ILE A 497 10.01 28.00 -3.80
C ILE A 497 11.15 27.19 -3.18
N GLY A 498 12.15 26.87 -3.99
CA GLY A 498 13.38 26.24 -3.54
C GLY A 498 14.59 26.85 -4.22
N ALA A 499 15.72 26.77 -3.56
CA ALA A 499 17.01 27.18 -4.10
C ALA A 499 18.08 26.16 -3.72
N SER A 500 18.98 25.85 -4.65
CA SER A 500 20.17 25.02 -4.44
C SER A 500 21.40 25.74 -4.94
N TRP A 501 22.39 25.90 -4.08
CA TRP A 501 23.71 26.43 -4.44
C TRP A 501 24.73 25.30 -4.35
N THR A 502 25.48 25.08 -5.43
CA THR A 502 26.44 23.99 -5.56
C THR A 502 27.78 24.51 -6.09
N ASN A 503 28.88 24.06 -5.49
CA ASN A 503 30.21 24.15 -6.04
C ASN A 503 30.85 22.75 -6.10
N ASP A 504 32.15 22.67 -6.42
CA ASP A 504 32.85 21.39 -6.61
C ASP A 504 32.75 20.43 -5.41
N VAL A 505 32.49 20.91 -4.20
CA VAL A 505 32.53 20.09 -2.97
C VAL A 505 31.31 20.28 -2.05
N LEU A 506 30.53 21.33 -2.23
CA LEU A 506 29.46 21.69 -1.30
C LEU A 506 28.15 22.02 -2.05
N THR A 507 27.10 21.33 -1.69
CA THR A 507 25.73 21.67 -2.06
C THR A 507 24.96 22.17 -0.84
N LEU A 508 24.32 23.31 -0.95
CA LEU A 508 23.40 23.87 0.04
C LEU A 508 22.05 24.07 -0.61
N ASP A 509 20.99 23.59 0.02
CA ASP A 509 19.64 23.81 -0.50
C ASP A 509 18.65 24.20 0.59
N ALA A 510 17.62 24.94 0.19
CA ALA A 510 16.52 25.31 1.04
C ALA A 510 15.24 25.46 0.22
N SER A 511 14.12 25.11 0.83
CA SER A 511 12.80 25.22 0.21
C SER A 511 11.72 25.55 1.23
N VAL A 512 10.67 26.21 0.75
CA VAL A 512 9.47 26.55 1.51
C VAL A 512 8.25 26.28 0.62
N ARG A 513 7.21 25.73 1.22
CA ARG A 513 5.91 25.48 0.59
C ARG A 513 4.80 25.94 1.52
N TYR A 514 3.78 26.53 0.96
CA TYR A 514 2.54 26.84 1.67
C TYR A 514 1.43 25.96 1.14
N ASP A 515 0.96 25.01 1.94
CA ASP A 515 -0.14 24.14 1.60
C ASP A 515 -1.44 24.72 2.13
N GLN A 516 -2.42 24.86 1.26
CA GLN A 516 -3.78 25.29 1.55
C GLN A 516 -4.73 24.17 1.10
N MET A 517 -5.52 23.66 2.03
CA MET A 517 -6.43 22.54 1.81
C MET A 517 -7.84 22.95 2.14
N GLU A 518 -8.74 22.88 1.15
CA GLU A 518 -10.17 23.11 1.31
C GLU A 518 -10.91 21.77 1.31
N GLN A 519 -11.84 21.60 2.25
CA GLN A 519 -12.76 20.47 2.29
C GLN A 519 -14.20 20.95 2.32
N THR A 520 -15.03 20.42 1.42
CA THR A 520 -16.44 20.76 1.27
C THR A 520 -17.31 19.52 1.14
N GLY A 521 -18.61 19.64 1.45
CA GLY A 521 -19.59 18.56 1.23
C GLY A 521 -20.19 18.00 2.51
N ASN A 522 -20.74 16.80 2.44
CA ASN A 522 -21.49 16.20 3.55
C ASN A 522 -21.18 14.72 3.73
N ARG A 523 -21.27 14.28 4.98
CA ARG A 523 -21.47 12.89 5.35
C ARG A 523 -22.94 12.72 5.79
N TYR A 524 -23.61 11.74 5.19
CA TYR A 524 -24.98 11.38 5.54
C TYR A 524 -24.97 10.16 6.47
N GLU A 525 -25.92 10.11 7.41
CA GLU A 525 -26.02 9.07 8.43
C GLU A 525 -27.23 8.19 8.20
N ALA A 526 -27.12 6.93 8.62
CA ALA A 526 -28.20 5.98 8.61
C ALA A 526 -29.07 6.07 9.88
N VAL A 527 -30.32 5.64 9.77
CA VAL A 527 -31.25 5.44 10.89
C VAL A 527 -31.66 3.98 10.98
N GLY A 528 -31.86 3.49 12.19
CA GLY A 528 -32.38 2.14 12.40
C GLY A 528 -33.89 2.04 12.01
N GLY A 529 -34.24 0.89 11.41
CA GLY A 529 -35.60 0.57 11.04
C GLY A 529 -35.81 -0.87 10.64
N ALA A 530 -37.03 -1.37 10.74
CA ALA A 530 -37.39 -2.69 10.21
C ALA A 530 -37.49 -2.64 8.68
N PHE A 531 -36.85 -3.59 8.00
CA PHE A 531 -36.85 -3.64 6.53
C PHE A 531 -36.71 -5.08 6.04
N ASP A 532 -37.63 -5.51 5.18
CA ASP A 532 -37.69 -6.84 4.58
C ASP A 532 -36.62 -6.95 3.47
N VAL A 533 -35.43 -7.44 3.84
CA VAL A 533 -34.27 -7.53 2.94
C VAL A 533 -34.35 -8.77 2.05
N ASN A 534 -34.92 -9.85 2.56
CA ASN A 534 -35.02 -11.11 1.81
C ASN A 534 -36.25 -11.16 0.88
N GLY A 535 -37.21 -10.27 1.05
CA GLY A 535 -38.42 -10.12 0.22
C GLY A 535 -39.50 -11.19 0.47
N ASP A 536 -39.48 -11.82 1.64
CA ASP A 536 -40.44 -12.88 2.00
C ASP A 536 -41.74 -12.33 2.63
N GLY A 537 -41.81 -11.02 2.88
CA GLY A 537 -42.95 -10.34 3.48
C GLY A 537 -43.00 -10.43 5.00
N LEU A 538 -41.99 -10.94 5.67
CA LEU A 538 -41.84 -11.04 7.11
C LEU A 538 -40.59 -10.28 7.56
N ILE A 539 -40.57 -9.84 8.79
CA ILE A 539 -39.38 -9.23 9.40
C ILE A 539 -38.74 -10.27 10.31
N GLY A 540 -37.59 -10.79 9.87
CA GLY A 540 -36.78 -11.73 10.63
C GLY A 540 -35.87 -11.03 11.67
N PRO A 541 -35.11 -11.79 12.46
CA PRO A 541 -34.21 -11.25 13.48
C PRO A 541 -33.20 -10.24 12.94
N ALA A 542 -32.59 -10.53 11.78
CA ALA A 542 -31.58 -9.68 11.15
C ALA A 542 -32.16 -8.43 10.48
N GLU A 543 -33.48 -8.40 10.28
CA GLU A 543 -34.25 -7.36 9.57
C GLU A 543 -35.02 -6.42 10.50
N ALA A 544 -35.01 -6.73 11.80
CA ALA A 544 -35.78 -5.95 12.81
C ALA A 544 -35.22 -4.55 13.04
N ASP A 545 -33.93 -4.37 12.74
CA ASP A 545 -33.21 -3.10 12.97
C ASP A 545 -32.08 -2.94 11.92
N VAL A 546 -32.47 -2.74 10.69
CA VAL A 546 -31.58 -2.47 9.56
C VAL A 546 -31.15 -1.01 9.57
N SER A 547 -29.89 -0.71 9.33
CA SER A 547 -29.41 0.67 9.18
C SER A 547 -29.78 1.18 7.78
N LEU A 548 -30.78 2.00 7.71
CA LEU A 548 -31.28 2.59 6.47
C LEU A 548 -30.68 3.98 6.27
N SER A 549 -30.15 4.22 5.09
CA SER A 549 -29.64 5.52 4.72
C SER A 549 -30.79 6.55 4.61
N THR A 550 -30.49 7.76 4.99
CA THR A 550 -31.40 8.90 4.90
C THR A 550 -30.68 10.09 4.24
N THR A 551 -31.43 11.10 3.94
CA THR A 551 -30.90 12.42 3.55
C THR A 551 -30.48 13.25 4.78
N THR A 552 -30.39 12.63 5.96
CA THR A 552 -29.97 13.32 7.18
C THR A 552 -28.48 13.56 7.15
N VAL A 553 -28.10 14.82 7.17
CA VAL A 553 -26.71 15.22 7.26
C VAL A 553 -26.21 14.97 8.68
N GLY A 554 -25.21 14.08 8.82
CA GLY A 554 -24.54 13.79 10.09
C GLY A 554 -23.36 14.72 10.35
N ALA A 555 -22.61 15.08 9.27
CA ALA A 555 -21.56 16.11 9.36
C ALA A 555 -21.45 16.86 8.03
N THR A 556 -21.06 18.13 8.11
CA THR A 556 -20.78 18.98 6.95
C THR A 556 -19.32 19.43 7.00
N ALA A 557 -18.63 19.40 5.87
CA ALA A 557 -17.35 20.08 5.67
C ALA A 557 -17.58 21.40 4.91
N ASN A 558 -17.05 22.47 5.42
CA ASN A 558 -16.97 23.77 4.76
C ASN A 558 -15.86 24.59 5.45
N PHE A 559 -14.64 24.12 5.26
CA PHE A 559 -13.48 24.73 5.92
C PHE A 559 -12.22 24.61 5.08
N GLU A 560 -11.25 25.40 5.46
CA GLU A 560 -9.91 25.42 4.93
C GLU A 560 -8.92 25.28 6.08
N VAL A 561 -7.87 24.52 5.86
CA VAL A 561 -6.70 24.45 6.74
C VAL A 561 -5.45 24.70 5.94
N ASP A 562 -4.41 25.19 6.60
CA ASP A 562 -3.15 25.51 5.97
C ASP A 562 -1.95 25.08 6.81
N ASN A 563 -0.83 24.89 6.12
CA ASN A 563 0.46 24.62 6.75
C ASN A 563 1.60 25.24 5.94
N THR A 564 2.63 25.70 6.62
CA THR A 564 3.88 26.14 5.99
C THR A 564 4.95 25.10 6.22
N ALA A 565 5.28 24.35 5.18
CA ALA A 565 6.37 23.39 5.19
C ALA A 565 7.70 24.06 4.79
N TRP A 566 8.80 23.55 5.34
CA TRP A 566 10.14 24.01 5.00
C TRP A 566 11.15 22.87 5.03
N SER A 567 12.25 23.03 4.30
CA SER A 567 13.37 22.10 4.33
C SER A 567 14.67 22.84 4.05
N VAL A 568 15.75 22.49 4.76
CA VAL A 568 17.09 23.02 4.57
C VAL A 568 18.10 21.89 4.67
N GLY A 569 19.04 21.82 3.73
CA GLY A 569 20.03 20.75 3.66
C GLY A 569 21.39 21.23 3.21
N ALA A 570 22.40 20.41 3.54
CA ALA A 570 23.77 20.58 3.08
C ALA A 570 24.37 19.20 2.77
N ASN A 571 25.12 19.10 1.67
CA ASN A 571 25.93 17.93 1.32
C ASN A 571 27.36 18.38 1.06
N TYR A 572 28.34 17.66 1.62
CA TYR A 572 29.75 17.96 1.46
C TYR A 572 30.50 16.75 0.95
N LEU A 573 31.10 16.88 -0.24
CA LEU A 573 31.98 15.88 -0.84
C LEU A 573 33.34 15.92 -0.14
N LEU A 574 33.66 14.85 0.57
CA LEU A 574 35.00 14.65 1.18
C LEU A 574 35.97 14.07 0.15
N GLN A 575 35.44 13.29 -0.80
CA GLN A 575 36.13 12.74 -1.98
C GLN A 575 35.08 12.65 -3.10
N ASP A 576 35.47 12.46 -4.34
CA ASP A 576 34.56 12.41 -5.49
C ASP A 576 33.48 11.34 -5.33
N ASN A 577 33.75 10.29 -4.57
CA ASN A 577 32.87 9.17 -4.30
C ASN A 577 32.46 9.04 -2.82
N PHE A 578 32.74 10.03 -1.98
CA PHE A 578 32.38 9.99 -0.57
C PHE A 578 31.87 11.37 -0.09
N SER A 579 30.63 11.40 0.36
CA SER A 579 29.99 12.60 0.89
C SER A 579 29.36 12.38 2.26
N ILE A 580 29.15 13.48 2.96
CA ILE A 580 28.33 13.57 4.18
C ILE A 580 27.26 14.63 3.98
N PHE A 581 26.09 14.40 4.53
CA PHE A 581 25.00 15.36 4.45
C PHE A 581 24.28 15.54 5.78
N GLY A 582 23.57 16.66 5.89
CA GLY A 582 22.66 16.93 6.99
C GLY A 582 21.47 17.73 6.53
N ARG A 583 20.30 17.51 7.13
CA ARG A 583 19.05 18.15 6.76
C ARG A 583 18.13 18.34 7.96
N ALA A 584 17.33 19.40 7.92
CA ALA A 584 16.20 19.63 8.79
C ALA A 584 14.98 20.01 7.95
N SER A 585 13.81 19.49 8.31
CA SER A 585 12.56 19.78 7.59
C SER A 585 11.34 19.68 8.47
N SER A 586 10.26 20.36 8.07
CA SER A 586 8.93 20.32 8.68
C SER A 586 7.88 20.27 7.59
N GLY A 587 6.85 19.46 7.75
CA GLY A 587 5.72 19.39 6.83
C GLY A 587 4.51 18.80 7.53
N ALA A 588 3.39 18.67 6.80
CA ALA A 588 2.14 18.22 7.39
C ALA A 588 1.42 17.18 6.52
N SER A 589 0.65 16.32 7.19
CA SER A 589 -0.38 15.46 6.62
C SER A 589 -1.75 15.97 7.06
N PHE A 590 -2.72 15.93 6.15
CA PHE A 590 -4.08 16.42 6.36
C PHE A 590 -5.04 15.23 6.50
N ASN A 591 -5.83 15.19 7.58
CA ASN A 591 -6.73 14.11 7.94
C ASN A 591 -8.19 14.62 7.95
N GLY A 592 -8.75 14.80 6.75
CA GLY A 592 -10.07 15.41 6.59
C GLY A 592 -11.24 14.43 6.79
N GLU A 593 -11.13 13.21 6.28
CA GLU A 593 -12.22 12.25 6.24
C GLU A 593 -12.52 11.64 7.61
N ARG A 594 -11.51 11.15 8.33
CA ARG A 594 -11.70 10.52 9.65
C ARG A 594 -12.01 11.50 10.76
N GLN A 595 -11.65 12.76 10.58
CA GLN A 595 -11.91 13.82 11.56
C GLN A 595 -13.22 14.57 11.28
N LEU A 596 -13.92 14.26 10.19
CA LEU A 596 -15.14 14.96 9.79
C LEU A 596 -16.23 14.91 10.88
N GLY A 597 -16.62 16.08 11.34
CA GLY A 597 -17.54 16.28 12.47
C GLY A 597 -16.85 16.62 13.80
N ASN A 598 -15.53 16.39 13.90
CA ASN A 598 -14.75 16.78 15.09
C ASN A 598 -14.29 18.25 14.97
N ALA A 599 -14.23 18.94 16.09
CA ALA A 599 -13.76 20.34 16.16
C ALA A 599 -14.46 21.31 15.16
N GLN A 600 -15.72 21.01 14.79
CA GLN A 600 -16.50 21.78 13.82
C GLN A 600 -17.72 22.48 14.46
N THR A 601 -18.18 23.55 13.80
CA THR A 601 -19.49 24.16 14.03
C THR A 601 -20.58 23.38 13.30
N PRO A 602 -21.86 23.52 13.65
CA PRO A 602 -22.96 22.87 12.91
C PRO A 602 -23.06 23.23 11.42
N GLY A 603 -22.42 24.32 10.99
CA GLY A 603 -22.33 24.73 9.58
C GLY A 603 -21.10 24.19 8.85
N GLY A 604 -20.32 23.32 9.48
CA GLY A 604 -19.16 22.65 8.90
C GLY A 604 -17.86 23.43 8.93
N GLY A 605 -17.85 24.69 9.41
CA GLY A 605 -16.60 25.45 9.63
C GLY A 605 -15.91 25.01 10.93
N LEU A 606 -14.61 25.24 11.04
CA LEU A 606 -13.84 24.90 12.24
C LEU A 606 -14.17 25.83 13.42
N ILE A 607 -14.13 25.29 14.63
CA ILE A 607 -14.08 26.08 15.85
C ILE A 607 -12.66 26.69 16.02
N PRO A 608 -12.48 27.75 16.83
CA PRO A 608 -11.14 28.31 17.06
C PRO A 608 -10.15 27.24 17.57
N GLY A 609 -9.04 27.05 16.86
CA GLY A 609 -8.00 26.03 17.13
C GLY A 609 -8.41 24.63 16.67
N GLY A 610 -9.49 24.48 15.92
CA GLY A 610 -9.92 23.19 15.38
C GLY A 610 -9.06 22.68 14.22
N ASP A 611 -8.26 23.55 13.61
CA ASP A 611 -7.29 23.21 12.57
C ASP A 611 -6.29 22.12 13.02
N ASN A 612 -5.81 22.18 14.27
CA ASN A 612 -4.91 21.17 14.84
C ASN A 612 -5.52 19.74 14.86
N THR A 613 -6.82 19.58 14.68
CA THR A 613 -7.48 18.28 14.58
C THR A 613 -7.30 17.67 13.18
N TYR A 614 -7.07 18.51 12.17
CA TYR A 614 -7.02 18.14 10.75
C TYR A 614 -5.64 18.18 10.15
N VAL A 615 -4.65 18.72 10.86
CA VAL A 615 -3.28 18.92 10.40
C VAL A 615 -2.33 18.21 11.35
N ASP A 616 -1.67 17.17 10.88
CA ASP A 616 -0.68 16.39 11.62
C ASP A 616 0.72 16.77 11.14
N VAL A 617 1.49 17.46 11.99
CA VAL A 617 2.83 17.97 11.65
C VAL A 617 3.90 16.91 11.92
N ALA A 618 4.90 16.85 11.04
CA ALA A 618 6.10 16.02 11.24
C ALA A 618 7.37 16.89 11.04
N ASP A 619 8.18 16.97 12.11
CA ASP A 619 9.50 17.59 12.11
C ASP A 619 10.57 16.51 12.01
N GLN A 620 11.56 16.69 11.11
CA GLN A 620 12.56 15.68 10.83
C GLN A 620 13.96 16.28 10.74
N TYR A 621 14.93 15.55 11.30
CA TYR A 621 16.34 15.88 11.27
C TYR A 621 17.14 14.67 10.81
N GLU A 622 18.07 14.87 9.89
CA GLU A 622 18.87 13.83 9.27
C GLU A 622 20.34 14.18 9.23
N VAL A 623 21.17 13.17 9.39
CA VAL A 623 22.60 13.24 9.09
C VAL A 623 23.01 11.91 8.46
N GLY A 624 23.77 11.94 7.38
CA GLY A 624 24.16 10.71 6.73
C GLY A 624 25.49 10.81 5.98
N LEU A 625 25.90 9.66 5.47
CA LEU A 625 27.06 9.51 4.60
C LEU A 625 26.68 8.68 3.38
N LYS A 626 27.35 8.94 2.27
CA LYS A 626 27.23 8.20 1.01
C LYS A 626 28.63 7.89 0.53
N TRP A 627 28.88 6.61 0.24
CA TRP A 627 30.14 6.12 -0.25
C TRP A 627 29.90 5.19 -1.44
N GLU A 628 30.27 5.61 -2.61
CA GLU A 628 30.04 4.91 -3.87
C GLU A 628 31.35 4.33 -4.39
N ASP A 629 31.28 3.18 -5.07
CA ASP A 629 32.41 2.49 -5.69
C ASP A 629 33.65 2.39 -4.77
N ALA A 630 33.38 2.09 -3.48
CA ALA A 630 34.44 1.93 -2.50
C ALA A 630 35.15 0.59 -2.67
N PRO A 631 36.46 0.54 -2.92
CA PRO A 631 37.18 -0.73 -3.08
C PRO A 631 37.27 -1.47 -1.73
N VAL A 632 36.52 -2.55 -1.57
CA VAL A 632 36.48 -3.39 -0.37
C VAL A 632 36.85 -4.82 -0.73
N GLY A 633 38.03 -5.28 -0.30
CA GLY A 633 38.53 -6.58 -0.64
C GLY A 633 38.86 -6.72 -2.14
N ALA A 634 38.14 -7.56 -2.86
CA ALA A 634 38.22 -7.74 -4.30
C ALA A 634 36.99 -7.22 -5.05
N GLY A 635 36.11 -6.55 -4.35
CA GLY A 635 34.86 -6.02 -4.91
C GLY A 635 34.68 -4.52 -4.65
N ASN A 636 33.58 -3.98 -5.11
CA ASN A 636 33.16 -2.59 -4.93
C ASN A 636 31.94 -2.52 -4.02
N LEU A 637 31.93 -1.53 -3.15
CA LEU A 637 30.86 -1.30 -2.16
C LEU A 637 30.24 0.07 -2.36
N ASP A 638 28.90 0.12 -2.50
CA ASP A 638 28.13 1.32 -2.27
C ASP A 638 27.47 1.24 -0.90
N LEU A 639 27.67 2.26 -0.09
CA LEU A 639 27.16 2.33 1.27
C LEU A 639 26.47 3.68 1.52
N TYR A 640 25.20 3.63 1.89
CA TYR A 640 24.44 4.79 2.29
C TYR A 640 23.93 4.58 3.72
N LEU A 641 24.32 5.47 4.63
CA LEU A 641 23.87 5.44 6.03
C LEU A 641 23.22 6.78 6.37
N THR A 642 22.06 6.72 7.01
CA THR A 642 21.33 7.90 7.49
C THR A 642 20.89 7.69 8.91
N GLY A 643 21.34 8.54 9.83
CA GLY A 643 20.75 8.71 11.15
C GLY A 643 19.62 9.71 11.06
N PHE A 644 18.50 9.43 11.70
CA PHE A 644 17.32 10.30 11.71
C PHE A 644 16.76 10.51 13.12
N TYR A 645 16.07 11.63 13.27
CA TYR A 645 15.25 11.97 14.42
C TYR A 645 13.96 12.64 13.90
N THR A 646 12.81 12.18 14.39
CA THR A 646 11.50 12.67 13.94
C THR A 646 10.61 12.93 15.15
N GLU A 647 9.90 14.05 15.15
CA GLU A 647 8.80 14.38 16.06
C GLU A 647 7.53 14.55 15.23
N THR A 648 6.40 14.02 15.70
CA THR A 648 5.12 14.22 15.01
C THR A 648 3.97 14.31 16.00
N GLU A 649 3.01 15.16 15.67
CA GLU A 649 1.70 15.22 16.29
C GLU A 649 0.70 14.47 15.41
N GLU A 650 -0.14 13.64 16.01
CA GLU A 650 -1.19 12.91 15.30
C GLU A 650 -2.52 13.07 16.01
N SER A 651 -3.51 13.52 15.25
CA SER A 651 -4.93 13.36 15.61
C SER A 651 -5.59 12.33 14.70
N ASN A 652 -6.18 11.30 15.29
CA ASN A 652 -6.82 10.24 14.51
C ASN A 652 -8.08 9.75 15.22
N THR A 653 -9.06 9.29 14.44
CA THR A 653 -10.22 8.59 14.97
C THR A 653 -10.00 7.09 14.78
N GLN A 654 -9.91 6.36 15.88
CA GLN A 654 -9.74 4.92 15.89
C GLN A 654 -10.96 4.19 16.44
N LEU A 655 -11.20 2.98 15.92
CA LEU A 655 -12.15 2.05 16.47
C LEU A 655 -11.54 1.38 17.69
N THR A 656 -11.98 1.79 18.88
CA THR A 656 -11.62 1.09 20.13
C THR A 656 -12.58 -0.08 20.38
N GLY A 657 -12.23 -0.94 21.33
CA GLY A 657 -13.06 -2.08 21.70
C GLY A 657 -14.49 -1.70 22.00
N GLY A 658 -15.42 -2.46 21.45
CA GLY A 658 -16.86 -2.16 21.53
C GLY A 658 -17.40 -1.26 20.42
N GLY A 659 -16.55 -0.89 19.45
CA GLY A 659 -16.99 -0.19 18.23
C GLY A 659 -17.29 1.30 18.38
N THR A 660 -16.92 1.91 19.51
CA THR A 660 -17.08 3.38 19.67
C THR A 660 -15.86 4.08 19.09
N PRO A 661 -16.03 4.99 18.12
CA PRO A 661 -14.94 5.80 17.62
C PRO A 661 -14.35 6.66 18.74
N THR A 662 -13.05 6.65 18.90
CA THR A 662 -12.33 7.46 19.88
C THR A 662 -11.32 8.32 19.18
N VAL A 663 -11.34 9.63 19.41
CA VAL A 663 -10.30 10.53 18.94
C VAL A 663 -9.05 10.32 19.79
N ILE A 664 -7.96 9.99 19.14
CA ILE A 664 -6.64 9.87 19.74
C ILE A 664 -5.84 11.09 19.29
N ALA A 665 -5.26 11.80 20.24
CA ALA A 665 -4.31 12.87 19.99
C ALA A 665 -3.02 12.54 20.74
N ASN A 666 -2.01 12.16 20.01
CA ASN A 666 -0.70 11.72 20.50
C ASN A 666 0.41 12.54 19.86
N GLU A 667 1.50 12.68 20.61
CA GLU A 667 2.79 13.09 20.08
C GLU A 667 3.73 11.88 20.09
N TYR A 668 4.54 11.76 19.06
CA TYR A 668 5.49 10.67 18.90
C TYR A 668 6.89 11.20 18.66
N GLU A 669 7.85 10.51 19.19
CA GLU A 669 9.27 10.71 18.99
C GLU A 669 9.89 9.44 18.42
N SER A 670 10.68 9.57 17.37
CA SER A 670 11.37 8.45 16.73
C SER A 670 12.79 8.84 16.36
N LYS A 671 13.74 7.93 16.58
CA LYS A 671 15.13 8.08 16.15
C LYS A 671 15.67 6.75 15.67
N GLY A 672 16.62 6.78 14.74
CA GLY A 672 17.14 5.55 14.21
C GLY A 672 18.26 5.72 13.21
N ILE A 673 18.62 4.60 12.59
CA ILE A 673 19.64 4.51 11.56
C ILE A 673 19.11 3.65 10.42
N GLU A 674 19.21 4.17 9.21
CA GLU A 674 18.96 3.45 7.95
C GLU A 674 20.28 3.10 7.29
N ALA A 675 20.36 1.90 6.71
CA ALA A 675 21.47 1.46 5.89
C ALA A 675 20.97 0.90 4.57
N GLU A 676 21.66 1.23 3.49
CA GLU A 676 21.50 0.65 2.16
C GLU A 676 22.88 0.28 1.64
N VAL A 677 23.02 -0.97 1.17
CA VAL A 677 24.29 -1.55 0.79
C VAL A 677 24.16 -2.26 -0.54
N TYR A 678 25.05 -1.96 -1.47
CA TYR A 678 25.30 -2.75 -2.66
C TYR A 678 26.77 -3.21 -2.62
N TYR A 679 27.02 -4.47 -2.89
CA TYR A 679 28.39 -5.00 -2.95
C TYR A 679 28.52 -5.98 -4.07
N ASP A 680 29.40 -5.68 -5.00
CA ASP A 680 29.67 -6.48 -6.19
C ASP A 680 31.07 -7.08 -6.13
N ILE A 681 31.19 -8.40 -6.34
CA ILE A 681 32.45 -9.10 -6.41
C ILE A 681 32.41 -10.25 -7.43
N GLY A 682 32.94 -10.01 -8.65
CA GLY A 682 32.90 -10.97 -9.74
C GLY A 682 31.45 -11.36 -10.10
N ASP A 683 31.11 -12.65 -10.04
CA ASP A 683 29.78 -13.15 -10.36
C ASP A 683 28.78 -13.02 -9.18
N PHE A 684 29.20 -12.46 -8.08
CA PHE A 684 28.36 -12.34 -6.86
C PHE A 684 28.03 -10.89 -6.60
N ASP A 685 26.77 -10.59 -6.37
CA ASP A 685 26.26 -9.31 -5.91
C ASP A 685 25.38 -9.46 -4.66
N LEU A 686 25.37 -8.43 -3.84
CA LEU A 686 24.59 -8.32 -2.62
C LEU A 686 23.90 -6.97 -2.57
N PHE A 687 22.58 -7.01 -2.47
CA PHE A 687 21.78 -5.86 -2.04
C PHE A 687 21.29 -6.07 -0.61
N ALA A 688 21.40 -5.04 0.22
CA ALA A 688 20.83 -5.12 1.58
C ALA A 688 20.31 -3.78 2.06
N THR A 689 19.20 -3.81 2.77
CA THR A 689 18.67 -2.68 3.54
C THR A 689 18.44 -3.11 4.99
N ALA A 690 18.66 -2.18 5.90
CA ALA A 690 18.40 -2.38 7.31
C ALA A 690 17.99 -1.05 7.97
N THR A 691 17.04 -1.13 8.90
CA THR A 691 16.63 0.06 9.67
C THR A 691 16.47 -0.32 11.13
N TYR A 692 17.16 0.42 11.98
CA TYR A 692 16.93 0.42 13.42
C TYR A 692 16.13 1.66 13.79
N THR A 693 15.06 1.50 14.57
CA THR A 693 14.15 2.55 14.98
C THR A 693 13.80 2.40 16.46
N ASP A 694 14.09 3.42 17.24
CA ASP A 694 13.65 3.58 18.63
C ASP A 694 12.57 4.67 18.65
N ALA A 695 11.31 4.28 18.87
CA ALA A 695 10.16 5.17 18.84
C ALA A 695 9.34 5.07 20.13
N GLN A 696 8.75 6.20 20.54
CA GLN A 696 7.92 6.27 21.73
C GLN A 696 6.75 7.25 21.56
N VAL A 697 5.71 7.03 22.33
CA VAL A 697 4.66 8.03 22.57
C VAL A 697 5.24 9.07 23.55
N SER A 698 5.51 10.29 23.06
CA SER A 698 6.10 11.36 23.88
C SER A 698 5.05 12.11 24.71
N ALA A 699 3.84 12.27 24.15
CA ALA A 699 2.67 12.80 24.88
C ALA A 699 1.37 12.16 24.36
N SER A 700 0.35 12.14 25.22
CA SER A 700 -1.00 11.70 24.84
C SER A 700 -2.04 12.42 25.69
N THR A 701 -3.00 13.08 25.03
CA THR A 701 -4.14 13.72 25.72
C THR A 701 -5.27 12.74 25.96
N SER A 702 -5.45 11.76 25.08
CA SER A 702 -6.53 10.75 25.16
C SER A 702 -6.17 9.54 26.05
N ALA A 703 -4.89 9.15 26.09
CA ALA A 703 -4.41 7.99 26.84
C ALA A 703 -3.06 8.28 27.54
N PRO A 704 -3.03 9.14 28.58
CA PRO A 704 -1.78 9.53 29.25
C PRO A 704 -0.96 8.36 29.81
N ALA A 705 -1.59 7.21 30.06
CA ALA A 705 -0.91 6.01 30.53
C ALA A 705 -0.01 5.34 29.48
N THR A 706 -0.14 5.70 28.22
CA THR A 706 0.69 5.17 27.14
C THR A 706 1.97 5.97 26.89
N VAL A 707 2.14 7.09 27.56
CA VAL A 707 3.36 7.92 27.43
C VAL A 707 4.59 7.11 27.86
N GLY A 708 5.60 7.07 27.00
CA GLY A 708 6.81 6.26 27.11
C GLY A 708 6.71 4.85 26.53
N ASN A 709 5.52 4.43 26.06
CA ASN A 709 5.34 3.16 25.36
C ASN A 709 5.84 3.27 23.90
N THR A 710 6.30 2.14 23.37
CA THR A 710 6.55 2.01 21.93
C THR A 710 5.21 2.06 21.17
N PRO A 711 5.11 2.80 20.07
CA PRO A 711 3.90 2.82 19.24
C PRO A 711 3.51 1.41 18.78
N GLN A 712 2.21 1.17 18.70
CA GLN A 712 1.66 -0.11 18.26
C GLN A 712 2.27 -0.54 16.92
N ARG A 713 2.63 -1.81 16.79
CA ARG A 713 3.22 -2.44 15.59
C ARG A 713 4.58 -1.87 15.17
N GLN A 714 5.22 -1.01 15.97
CA GLN A 714 6.55 -0.51 15.68
C GLN A 714 7.60 -1.51 16.15
N ALA A 715 8.30 -2.14 15.19
CA ALA A 715 9.45 -2.98 15.45
C ALA A 715 10.74 -2.14 15.53
N ASP A 716 11.68 -2.55 16.39
CA ASP A 716 12.96 -1.86 16.54
C ASP A 716 13.90 -2.08 15.36
N PHE A 717 13.81 -3.24 14.69
CA PHE A 717 14.71 -3.57 13.60
C PHE A 717 13.99 -4.30 12.46
N ILE A 718 14.17 -3.80 11.24
CA ILE A 718 13.69 -4.42 10.00
C ILE A 718 14.84 -4.55 9.02
N TRP A 719 14.85 -5.62 8.19
CA TRP A 719 15.91 -5.84 7.21
C TRP A 719 15.43 -6.58 5.98
N THR A 720 16.13 -6.33 4.88
CA THR A 720 16.10 -7.12 3.64
C THR A 720 17.53 -7.36 3.19
N VAL A 721 17.90 -8.62 2.93
CA VAL A 721 19.23 -9.01 2.45
C VAL A 721 19.07 -9.93 1.25
N SER A 722 19.59 -9.52 0.11
CA SER A 722 19.38 -10.19 -1.19
C SER A 722 20.73 -10.52 -1.87
N PRO A 723 21.40 -11.64 -1.48
CA PRO A 723 22.55 -12.14 -2.22
C PRO A 723 22.14 -12.76 -3.56
N ARG A 724 22.90 -12.52 -4.60
CA ARG A 724 22.72 -13.03 -5.94
C ARG A 724 24.01 -13.63 -6.49
N TYR A 725 23.88 -14.60 -7.37
CA TYR A 725 25.00 -15.24 -8.05
C TYR A 725 24.68 -15.42 -9.54
N ASN A 726 25.48 -14.82 -10.40
CA ASN A 726 25.38 -14.88 -11.85
C ASN A 726 26.27 -16.01 -12.38
N TRP A 727 25.69 -17.08 -12.93
CA TRP A 727 26.41 -18.23 -13.42
C TRP A 727 26.51 -18.23 -14.95
N ASN A 728 27.69 -17.89 -15.46
CA ASN A 728 28.03 -17.96 -16.89
C ASN A 728 27.04 -17.23 -17.81
N ASP A 729 26.58 -16.04 -17.44
CA ASP A 729 25.63 -15.20 -18.19
C ASP A 729 24.30 -15.89 -18.58
N LYS A 730 24.11 -17.13 -18.13
CA LYS A 730 22.94 -17.95 -18.46
C LYS A 730 22.00 -18.23 -17.29
N ALA A 731 22.52 -18.22 -16.10
CA ALA A 731 21.71 -18.51 -14.94
C ALA A 731 22.01 -17.52 -13.83
N LYS A 732 20.96 -17.04 -13.18
CA LYS A 732 21.01 -16.20 -12.00
C LYS A 732 20.28 -16.91 -10.87
N PHE A 733 20.89 -16.98 -9.71
CA PHE A 733 20.31 -17.54 -8.50
C PHE A 733 20.36 -16.51 -7.40
N GLY A 734 19.29 -16.37 -6.65
CA GLY A 734 19.30 -15.47 -5.53
C GLY A 734 18.39 -15.91 -4.40
N ALA A 735 18.58 -15.26 -3.28
CA ALA A 735 17.73 -15.35 -2.12
C ALA A 735 17.41 -13.94 -1.63
N THR A 736 16.23 -13.77 -1.04
CA THR A 736 15.91 -12.55 -0.31
C THR A 736 15.49 -12.96 1.09
N TRP A 737 16.25 -12.53 2.09
CA TRP A 737 15.97 -12.73 3.50
C TRP A 737 15.39 -11.45 4.08
N VAL A 738 14.10 -11.49 4.43
CA VAL A 738 13.35 -10.37 5.01
C VAL A 738 13.00 -10.68 6.44
N GLY A 739 13.08 -9.70 7.32
CA GLY A 739 12.67 -9.91 8.70
C GLY A 739 12.37 -8.65 9.48
N THR A 740 11.77 -8.85 10.64
CA THR A 740 11.42 -7.83 11.63
C THR A 740 11.57 -8.41 13.03
N THR A 741 11.94 -7.58 13.99
CA THR A 741 11.92 -7.94 15.40
C THR A 741 10.51 -7.88 15.98
N ASP A 742 10.37 -8.29 17.23
CA ASP A 742 9.13 -8.16 18.00
C ASP A 742 8.63 -6.71 17.99
N SER A 743 7.30 -6.55 18.10
CA SER A 743 6.67 -5.24 18.21
C SER A 743 5.46 -5.31 19.16
N PRO A 744 5.07 -4.21 19.81
CA PRO A 744 3.84 -4.18 20.59
C PRO A 744 2.61 -4.45 19.72
N ALA A 745 1.77 -5.36 20.17
CA ALA A 745 0.50 -5.64 19.49
C ALA A 745 -0.57 -4.57 19.79
N ASN A 746 -0.41 -3.82 20.88
CA ASN A 746 -1.37 -2.83 21.36
C ASN A 746 -0.68 -1.61 21.98
N PHE A 747 -1.45 -0.52 22.17
CA PHE A 747 -0.93 0.74 22.70
C PHE A 747 -0.47 0.65 24.18
N SER A 748 -1.04 -0.26 24.96
CA SER A 748 -0.63 -0.50 26.34
C SER A 748 0.69 -1.26 26.47
N ASN A 749 1.24 -1.80 25.38
CA ASN A 749 2.38 -2.69 25.31
C ASN A 749 2.23 -3.94 26.22
N SER A 750 0.99 -4.37 26.44
CA SER A 750 0.69 -5.55 27.26
C SER A 750 0.70 -6.85 26.47
N LEU A 751 0.64 -6.77 25.14
CA LEU A 751 0.73 -7.88 24.20
C LEU A 751 1.86 -7.62 23.21
N THR A 752 2.58 -8.68 22.87
CA THR A 752 3.69 -8.67 21.93
C THR A 752 3.32 -9.43 20.66
N GLN A 753 3.53 -8.80 19.52
CA GLN A 753 3.54 -9.44 18.22
C GLN A 753 4.95 -9.93 17.94
N GLU A 754 5.15 -11.25 17.87
CA GLU A 754 6.49 -11.81 17.66
C GLU A 754 7.05 -11.41 16.29
N GLY A 755 8.35 -11.12 16.27
CA GLY A 755 9.11 -10.88 15.05
C GLY A 755 9.18 -12.13 14.20
N TYR A 756 9.37 -11.94 12.90
CA TYR A 756 9.52 -13.05 11.97
C TYR A 756 10.65 -12.81 10.99
N SER A 757 11.12 -13.88 10.37
CA SER A 757 12.01 -13.78 9.23
C SER A 757 11.70 -14.86 8.20
N VAL A 758 11.66 -14.47 6.93
CA VAL A 758 11.32 -15.32 5.80
C VAL A 758 12.40 -15.28 4.74
N VAL A 759 12.59 -16.39 4.06
CA VAL A 759 13.51 -16.50 2.94
C VAL A 759 12.71 -16.78 1.67
N HIS A 760 12.94 -15.96 0.66
CA HIS A 760 12.47 -16.16 -0.70
C HIS A 760 13.66 -16.64 -1.55
N LEU A 761 13.43 -17.52 -2.50
CA LEU A 761 14.44 -17.98 -3.45
C LEU A 761 13.97 -17.74 -4.87
N PHE A 762 14.89 -17.35 -5.73
CA PHE A 762 14.62 -17.29 -7.15
C PHE A 762 15.74 -17.92 -7.97
N ALA A 763 15.39 -18.40 -9.15
CA ALA A 763 16.33 -18.86 -10.15
C ALA A 763 15.81 -18.46 -11.53
N THR A 764 16.67 -17.86 -12.34
CA THR A 764 16.40 -17.54 -13.74
C THR A 764 17.40 -18.24 -14.61
N TYR A 765 16.93 -18.81 -15.73
CA TYR A 765 17.79 -19.47 -16.71
C TYR A 765 17.43 -18.99 -18.12
N SER A 766 18.42 -18.45 -18.83
CA SER A 766 18.29 -18.02 -20.22
C SER A 766 18.40 -19.24 -21.16
N LEU A 767 17.27 -19.61 -21.74
CA LEU A 767 17.16 -20.69 -22.73
C LEU A 767 17.79 -20.27 -24.06
N THR A 768 17.59 -19.02 -24.44
CA THR A 768 18.26 -18.30 -25.56
C THR A 768 18.58 -16.90 -25.08
N ASP A 769 19.19 -16.07 -25.89
CA ASP A 769 19.50 -14.68 -25.56
C ASP A 769 18.21 -13.86 -25.30
N ASP A 770 17.09 -14.25 -25.88
CA ASP A 770 15.81 -13.56 -25.80
C ASP A 770 14.77 -14.25 -24.92
N LEU A 771 15.03 -15.49 -24.45
CA LEU A 771 14.01 -16.30 -23.76
C LEU A 771 14.51 -16.82 -22.41
N ASP A 772 13.86 -16.37 -21.34
CA ASP A 772 14.15 -16.76 -19.97
C ASP A 772 13.04 -17.57 -19.34
N VAL A 773 13.43 -18.46 -18.45
CA VAL A 773 12.53 -19.15 -17.51
C VAL A 773 12.97 -18.79 -16.09
N SER A 774 12.04 -18.30 -15.28
CA SER A 774 12.27 -18.01 -13.86
C SER A 774 11.37 -18.85 -12.98
N ILE A 775 11.87 -19.22 -11.81
CA ILE A 775 11.11 -19.84 -10.72
C ILE A 775 11.31 -18.98 -9.48
N ASN A 776 10.20 -18.56 -8.86
CA ASN A 776 10.18 -17.87 -7.59
C ASN A 776 9.51 -18.75 -6.53
N ALA A 777 10.14 -18.91 -5.38
CA ALA A 777 9.62 -19.61 -4.23
C ALA A 777 9.66 -18.68 -3.02
N ASN A 778 8.50 -18.14 -2.65
CA ASN A 778 8.38 -17.21 -1.52
C ASN A 778 8.12 -17.98 -0.24
N ASN A 779 8.66 -17.44 0.89
CA ASN A 779 8.53 -18.05 2.22
C ASN A 779 8.80 -19.57 2.19
N VAL A 780 10.00 -19.96 1.70
CA VAL A 780 10.33 -21.37 1.41
C VAL A 780 10.25 -22.29 2.61
N PHE A 781 10.41 -21.77 3.82
CA PHE A 781 10.33 -22.52 5.08
C PHE A 781 8.93 -22.51 5.69
N ASP A 782 7.95 -21.86 5.02
CA ASP A 782 6.57 -21.76 5.48
C ASP A 782 6.45 -21.17 6.89
N GLN A 783 7.23 -20.11 7.14
CA GLN A 783 7.26 -19.43 8.42
C GLN A 783 5.99 -18.60 8.61
N SER A 784 5.48 -18.61 9.81
CA SER A 784 4.42 -17.72 10.24
C SER A 784 4.98 -16.34 10.59
N GLY A 785 4.18 -15.30 10.42
CA GLY A 785 4.55 -13.94 10.78
C GLY A 785 3.33 -13.03 10.82
N ILE A 786 3.04 -12.50 12.00
CA ILE A 786 1.92 -11.58 12.21
C ILE A 786 2.38 -10.17 11.86
N THR A 787 1.68 -9.51 10.96
CA THR A 787 1.98 -8.14 10.53
C THR A 787 1.09 -7.12 11.23
N GLU A 788 -0.16 -7.50 11.49
CA GLU A 788 -1.13 -6.68 12.19
C GLU A 788 -1.88 -7.54 13.20
N SER A 789 -1.98 -7.06 14.43
CA SER A 789 -2.89 -7.57 15.44
C SER A 789 -3.76 -6.44 15.94
N ALA A 790 -4.93 -6.79 16.44
CA ALA A 790 -5.93 -5.81 16.80
C ALA A 790 -5.55 -5.00 18.04
N ASN A 791 -6.07 -3.78 18.07
CA ASN A 791 -5.96 -2.82 19.19
C ASN A 791 -6.50 -3.41 20.50
N ASP A 792 -6.20 -2.75 21.62
CA ASP A 792 -6.54 -3.12 23.00
C ASP A 792 -7.97 -3.63 23.26
N GLY A 793 -8.92 -3.34 22.39
CA GLY A 793 -10.31 -3.76 22.54
C GLY A 793 -10.72 -5.01 21.76
N ARG A 794 -9.78 -5.71 21.12
CA ARG A 794 -10.07 -6.91 20.32
C ARG A 794 -9.30 -8.13 20.81
N VAL A 795 -9.36 -8.31 22.10
CA VAL A 795 -8.87 -9.47 22.82
C VAL A 795 -10.05 -10.15 23.49
N PHE A 796 -10.14 -11.46 23.40
CA PHE A 796 -11.32 -12.23 23.76
C PHE A 796 -10.95 -13.32 24.77
N ASP A 797 -11.88 -13.58 25.68
CA ASP A 797 -11.93 -14.73 26.58
C ASP A 797 -12.94 -15.70 25.98
N THR A 798 -12.48 -16.63 25.14
CA THR A 798 -13.37 -17.49 24.37
C THR A 798 -13.89 -18.70 25.14
N ASN A 799 -13.33 -18.97 26.32
CA ASN A 799 -13.72 -20.10 27.18
C ASN A 799 -14.44 -19.68 28.47
N GLY A 800 -14.52 -18.36 28.75
CA GLY A 800 -15.22 -17.79 29.88
C GLY A 800 -14.52 -17.97 31.22
N ASP A 801 -13.21 -18.21 31.24
CA ASP A 801 -12.42 -18.39 32.46
C ASP A 801 -11.86 -17.09 33.06
N GLY A 802 -12.10 -15.97 32.40
CA GLY A 802 -11.66 -14.64 32.80
C GLY A 802 -10.25 -14.28 32.32
N LEU A 803 -9.63 -15.12 31.48
CA LEU A 803 -8.34 -14.86 30.83
C LEU A 803 -8.54 -14.67 29.32
N ILE A 804 -7.84 -13.71 28.77
CA ILE A 804 -7.82 -13.55 27.31
C ILE A 804 -6.98 -14.66 26.67
N ASP A 805 -7.52 -15.33 25.67
CA ASP A 805 -6.90 -16.44 24.95
C ASP A 805 -6.85 -16.26 23.44
N THR A 806 -7.57 -15.27 22.90
CA THR A 806 -7.72 -15.04 21.47
C THR A 806 -7.69 -13.56 21.16
N THR A 807 -7.17 -13.21 19.98
CA THR A 807 -7.25 -11.89 19.35
C THR A 807 -7.54 -12.06 17.87
N ILE A 808 -7.53 -10.96 17.12
CA ILE A 808 -7.58 -11.01 15.66
C ILE A 808 -6.37 -10.32 15.05
N GLY A 809 -5.96 -10.76 13.86
CA GLY A 809 -4.82 -10.17 13.15
C GLY A 809 -4.65 -10.68 11.73
N ARG A 810 -3.66 -10.15 11.05
CA ARG A 810 -3.25 -10.55 9.69
C ARG A 810 -1.87 -11.20 9.73
N SER A 811 -1.73 -12.32 9.04
CA SER A 811 -0.47 -13.03 8.85
C SER A 811 0.05 -12.83 7.44
N ILE A 812 1.38 -12.88 7.28
CA ILE A 812 2.01 -13.01 5.98
C ILE A 812 1.50 -14.26 5.26
N LEU A 813 1.74 -14.32 3.95
CA LEU A 813 1.39 -15.49 3.16
C LEU A 813 2.32 -16.67 3.48
N GLY A 814 1.78 -17.88 3.50
CA GLY A 814 2.52 -19.11 3.55
C GLY A 814 3.40 -19.32 2.30
N ARG A 815 4.01 -20.48 2.19
CA ARG A 815 4.89 -20.78 1.06
C ARG A 815 4.14 -20.78 -0.27
N THR A 816 4.65 -20.00 -1.24
CA THR A 816 4.14 -19.93 -2.60
C THR A 816 5.25 -20.21 -3.62
N VAL A 817 4.88 -20.86 -4.73
CA VAL A 817 5.82 -21.13 -5.83
C VAL A 817 5.16 -20.74 -7.14
N SER A 818 5.89 -19.99 -7.98
CA SER A 818 5.46 -19.60 -9.32
C SER A 818 6.56 -19.83 -10.36
N ALA A 819 6.17 -19.90 -11.62
CA ALA A 819 7.08 -19.95 -12.75
C ALA A 819 6.70 -18.90 -13.79
N THR A 820 7.71 -18.26 -14.37
CA THR A 820 7.56 -17.23 -15.41
C THR A 820 8.38 -17.62 -16.64
N LEU A 821 7.76 -17.54 -17.81
CA LEU A 821 8.45 -17.58 -19.10
C LEU A 821 8.43 -16.17 -19.68
N ARG A 822 9.60 -15.61 -19.97
CA ARG A 822 9.75 -14.24 -20.50
C ARG A 822 10.49 -14.26 -21.84
N TYR A 823 9.92 -13.61 -22.83
CA TYR A 823 10.55 -13.38 -24.14
C TYR A 823 10.77 -11.88 -24.32
N ARG A 824 12.01 -11.49 -24.69
CA ARG A 824 12.41 -10.11 -25.04
C ARG A 824 12.62 -10.01 -26.54
N PHE A 825 12.39 -8.84 -27.12
CA PHE A 825 12.56 -8.60 -28.56
C PHE A 825 12.81 -7.12 -28.88
#